data_6a18bf64755bd787e6577c1bece07f6f
#
_entry.id   6a18bf64755bd787e6577c1bece07f6f
#
_cell.length_a   1.000
_cell.length_b   1.000
_cell.length_c   1.000
_cell.angle_alpha   90.00
_cell.angle_beta   90.00
_cell.angle_gamma   90.00
#
_symmetry.space_group_name_H-M   'P 1'
#
loop_
_entity.id
_entity.type
_entity.pdbx_description
1 polymer ?
#
loop_
_entity_poly.entity_id
_entity_poly.type
_entity_poly.pdbx_seq_one_letter_code
_entity_poly.pdbx_strand_id
1 'polypeptide(L)'
;MDSATVAEFLSATALFRNCERGVVDKIAPHLVATEYSPGEIIFRAGSPDQGLGIVFAGRVAVRQINAATGAALTMEEVRVGDSFGEVGAVMATVQANEIVAEDNSTILLVGKEVVAQLISKIAPFAQALAKRMASKLVLASVSALRAGGSAMAAPGPSVAPAPPPMATAATPVDGIKFVRVSSYPINDKLIAMLAQKTIQQQRVLPLELRGKTMVVGMVDPFNAAAQAEVRRTLSTVDVEIVAIGLDDFNEAFVRFRLDPAAAVRGKAADQIAPDSLVFDAADQERDAAKAVGVIGDEVVQMANRVIAAAIERNASDIHVEADTTGVRVRFRTQGQLIDWDQFVAPSYAKGLIARYKVLSGLDITERRLPQDGRIGLRIGRREIDLRVSTMPASRGEKVVMRLFEAATLMRPLETVFMEPRSLAALRATINKPYGAMIIAGPTGSGKSSTLYASLGERKRTRPDTNIVTVEDPIEYRLSGITQVQVNHSVNLGFSKVLHAMLRQDPDVIMVGEVRDEDTAQIALEAAMTGHLLFTSLHANNAVGVIQRLQNLNCSRALIAQSLGLVVVQRLARKLCAKCSATEIPPPILLDSLHARGLADRAAPVPLPRAVGCAECNQTGYSGRIAVLEILQMTDQVRAQIMADVPLAEIDKLAAEAGSLIPFKRYASYLMSRNLLTPTEALLTVA
;
A
#
# COMPACT_ATOMS: atom_id res chain seq x y z
N MET A 1 41.10 -18.45 4.02
CA MET A 1 40.76 -17.70 2.76
C MET A 1 41.61 -16.42 2.72
N ASP A 2 42.09 -16.02 1.54
CA ASP A 2 42.79 -14.74 1.34
C ASP A 2 41.83 -13.55 1.48
N SER A 3 42.26 -12.51 2.22
CA SER A 3 41.45 -11.31 2.47
C SER A 3 41.07 -10.57 1.19
N ALA A 4 41.90 -10.64 0.12
CA ALA A 4 41.60 -10.04 -1.16
C ALA A 4 40.43 -10.72 -1.86
N THR A 5 40.37 -12.05 -1.83
CA THR A 5 39.25 -12.85 -2.37
C THR A 5 37.94 -12.57 -1.63
N VAL A 6 38.01 -12.46 -0.28
CA VAL A 6 36.85 -12.09 0.54
C VAL A 6 36.35 -10.69 0.22
N ALA A 7 37.24 -9.72 0.06
CA ALA A 7 36.88 -8.35 -0.26
C ALA A 7 36.25 -8.22 -1.66
N GLU A 8 36.75 -8.97 -2.65
CA GLU A 8 36.16 -9.02 -3.98
C GLU A 8 34.75 -9.60 -3.96
N PHE A 9 34.58 -10.73 -3.29
CA PHE A 9 33.27 -11.36 -3.11
C PHE A 9 32.27 -10.43 -2.40
N LEU A 10 32.67 -9.82 -1.27
CA LEU A 10 31.80 -8.91 -0.53
C LEU A 10 31.31 -7.74 -1.40
N SER A 11 32.22 -7.15 -2.21
CA SER A 11 31.87 -6.04 -3.09
C SER A 11 30.80 -6.40 -4.13
N ALA A 12 30.64 -7.66 -4.47
CA ALA A 12 29.59 -8.16 -5.36
C ALA A 12 28.26 -8.44 -4.63
N THR A 13 28.25 -8.58 -3.30
CA THR A 13 27.03 -8.89 -2.52
C THR A 13 26.08 -7.72 -2.41
N ALA A 14 24.81 -8.01 -2.19
CA ALA A 14 23.74 -7.00 -2.08
C ALA A 14 23.97 -5.99 -0.93
N LEU A 15 24.66 -6.38 0.13
CA LEU A 15 24.94 -5.53 1.28
C LEU A 15 26.11 -4.55 1.05
N PHE A 16 27.11 -4.92 0.25
CA PHE A 16 28.35 -4.16 0.12
C PHE A 16 28.59 -3.55 -1.28
N ARG A 17 27.82 -3.89 -2.31
CA ARG A 17 28.04 -3.44 -3.69
C ARG A 17 28.05 -1.92 -3.89
N ASN A 18 27.42 -1.18 -2.98
CA ASN A 18 27.38 0.30 -3.02
C ASN A 18 28.35 0.93 -1.99
N CYS A 19 29.17 0.13 -1.30
CA CYS A 19 30.18 0.63 -0.39
C CYS A 19 31.49 0.90 -1.13
N GLU A 20 32.25 1.88 -0.65
CA GLU A 20 33.57 2.17 -1.20
C GLU A 20 34.51 0.97 -1.00
N ARG A 21 35.32 0.63 -2.01
CA ARG A 21 36.24 -0.52 -1.98
C ARG A 21 37.15 -0.49 -0.76
N GLY A 22 37.70 0.68 -0.40
CA GLY A 22 38.58 0.83 0.76
C GLY A 22 37.92 0.54 2.11
N VAL A 23 36.57 0.58 2.19
CA VAL A 23 35.81 0.15 3.37
C VAL A 23 35.74 -1.38 3.41
N VAL A 24 35.44 -2.01 2.29
CA VAL A 24 35.36 -3.47 2.18
C VAL A 24 36.71 -4.13 2.45
N ASP A 25 37.80 -3.55 1.93
CA ASP A 25 39.18 -4.03 2.17
C ASP A 25 39.59 -3.98 3.66
N LYS A 26 39.06 -3.01 4.43
CA LYS A 26 39.28 -2.93 5.88
C LYS A 26 38.45 -3.92 6.69
N ILE A 27 37.31 -4.36 6.18
CA ILE A 27 36.40 -5.28 6.87
C ILE A 27 36.78 -6.73 6.61
N ALA A 28 37.17 -7.05 5.38
CA ALA A 28 37.48 -8.43 4.96
C ALA A 28 38.42 -9.20 5.91
N PRO A 29 39.49 -8.61 6.48
CA PRO A 29 40.37 -9.28 7.43
C PRO A 29 39.72 -9.63 8.78
N HIS A 30 38.60 -9.00 9.14
CA HIS A 30 37.91 -9.21 10.41
C HIS A 30 36.75 -10.21 10.31
N LEU A 31 36.53 -10.81 9.14
CA LEU A 31 35.49 -11.81 8.93
C LEU A 31 36.04 -13.22 9.21
N VAL A 32 35.24 -14.02 9.89
CA VAL A 32 35.54 -15.42 10.15
C VAL A 32 34.85 -16.27 9.10
N ALA A 33 35.63 -16.96 8.27
CA ALA A 33 35.10 -17.96 7.34
C ALA A 33 34.99 -19.30 8.04
N THR A 34 33.80 -19.86 8.13
CA THR A 34 33.53 -21.16 8.78
C THR A 34 32.86 -22.09 7.79
N GLU A 35 33.34 -23.34 7.75
CA GLU A 35 32.78 -24.39 6.89
C GLU A 35 31.77 -25.24 7.69
N TYR A 36 30.67 -25.58 7.06
CA TYR A 36 29.61 -26.41 7.63
C TYR A 36 29.24 -27.54 6.69
N SER A 37 29.01 -28.71 7.27
CA SER A 37 28.55 -29.91 6.56
C SER A 37 27.02 -29.91 6.40
N PRO A 38 26.44 -30.64 5.43
CA PRO A 38 25.01 -30.75 5.26
C PRO A 38 24.30 -31.21 6.54
N GLY A 39 23.23 -30.47 6.94
CA GLY A 39 22.49 -30.72 8.18
C GLY A 39 23.09 -30.09 9.44
N GLU A 40 24.27 -29.47 9.37
CA GLU A 40 24.89 -28.82 10.52
C GLU A 40 24.19 -27.48 10.84
N ILE A 41 23.97 -27.22 12.13
CA ILE A 41 23.29 -26.02 12.60
C ILE A 41 24.28 -24.88 12.72
N ILE A 42 24.05 -23.80 11.97
CA ILE A 42 24.85 -22.57 11.99
C ILE A 42 24.43 -21.69 13.16
N PHE A 43 23.10 -21.42 13.28
CA PHE A 43 22.50 -20.69 14.41
C PHE A 43 21.33 -21.49 14.98
N ARG A 44 21.26 -21.64 16.30
CA ARG A 44 20.12 -22.29 16.97
C ARG A 44 19.05 -21.29 17.35
N ALA A 45 17.80 -21.67 17.19
CA ALA A 45 16.68 -20.89 17.73
C ALA A 45 16.81 -20.73 19.25
N GLY A 46 16.58 -19.53 19.76
CA GLY A 46 16.72 -19.20 21.18
C GLY A 46 18.15 -18.95 21.67
N SER A 47 19.17 -19.13 20.81
CA SER A 47 20.55 -18.82 21.19
C SER A 47 20.82 -17.30 21.18
N PRO A 48 21.82 -16.83 21.97
CA PRO A 48 22.26 -15.44 21.87
C PRO A 48 22.69 -15.11 20.44
N ASP A 49 22.48 -13.86 20.04
CA ASP A 49 22.90 -13.38 18.73
C ASP A 49 24.40 -13.56 18.49
N GLN A 50 24.74 -14.15 17.36
CA GLN A 50 26.12 -14.40 16.90
C GLN A 50 26.56 -13.46 15.78
N GLY A 51 25.70 -12.53 15.36
CA GLY A 51 25.96 -11.56 14.30
C GLY A 51 25.28 -11.89 12.97
N LEU A 52 25.87 -11.39 11.88
CA LEU A 52 25.34 -11.50 10.51
C LEU A 52 26.14 -12.57 9.75
N GLY A 53 25.46 -13.55 9.15
CA GLY A 53 26.06 -14.53 8.25
C GLY A 53 25.88 -14.14 6.78
N ILE A 54 26.92 -14.36 5.96
CA ILE A 54 26.87 -14.19 4.50
C ILE A 54 27.31 -15.51 3.87
N VAL A 55 26.52 -16.06 2.96
CA VAL A 55 26.83 -17.32 2.30
C VAL A 55 27.89 -17.08 1.22
N PHE A 56 29.10 -17.59 1.45
CA PHE A 56 30.21 -17.52 0.49
C PHE A 56 30.14 -18.67 -0.53
N ALA A 57 29.82 -19.88 -0.07
CA ALA A 57 29.59 -21.05 -0.90
C ALA A 57 28.50 -21.93 -0.29
N GLY A 58 27.78 -22.68 -1.10
CA GLY A 58 26.72 -23.58 -0.66
C GLY A 58 25.34 -22.94 -0.51
N ARG A 59 24.46 -23.57 0.28
CA ARG A 59 23.09 -23.12 0.56
C ARG A 59 22.74 -23.35 2.03
N VAL A 60 21.89 -22.45 2.55
CA VAL A 60 21.48 -22.45 3.95
C VAL A 60 19.97 -22.32 4.04
N ALA A 61 19.33 -23.09 4.91
CA ALA A 61 17.91 -22.99 5.22
C ALA A 61 17.67 -22.25 6.53
N VAL A 62 16.76 -21.28 6.52
CA VAL A 62 16.21 -20.66 7.72
C VAL A 62 14.95 -21.42 8.12
N ARG A 63 14.94 -22.07 9.28
CA ARG A 63 13.89 -22.96 9.75
C ARG A 63 13.22 -22.41 11.00
N GLN A 64 11.89 -22.43 11.02
CA GLN A 64 11.11 -22.16 12.23
C GLN A 64 10.78 -23.49 12.91
N ILE A 65 11.13 -23.60 14.18
CA ILE A 65 10.82 -24.79 14.98
C ILE A 65 9.49 -24.56 15.69
N ASN A 66 8.54 -25.45 15.47
CA ASN A 66 7.28 -25.43 16.21
C ASN A 66 7.55 -25.90 17.65
N ALA A 67 7.37 -25.01 18.62
CA ALA A 67 7.67 -25.28 20.03
C ALA A 67 6.82 -26.43 20.65
N ALA A 68 5.66 -26.72 20.09
CA ALA A 68 4.75 -27.76 20.61
C ALA A 68 5.04 -29.15 20.00
N THR A 69 5.49 -29.21 18.74
CA THR A 69 5.65 -30.48 18.00
C THR A 69 7.12 -30.81 17.68
N GLY A 70 8.04 -29.86 17.83
CA GLY A 70 9.44 -30.00 17.40
C GLY A 70 9.62 -30.03 15.87
N ALA A 71 8.56 -29.89 15.09
CA ALA A 71 8.64 -29.92 13.64
C ALA A 71 9.30 -28.64 13.10
N ALA A 72 10.26 -28.81 12.17
CA ALA A 72 10.94 -27.71 11.49
C ALA A 72 10.25 -27.36 10.18
N LEU A 73 9.91 -26.09 9.99
CA LEU A 73 9.38 -25.53 8.74
C LEU A 73 10.43 -24.62 8.10
N THR A 74 10.87 -24.93 6.88
CA THR A 74 11.78 -24.06 6.13
C THR A 74 11.02 -22.80 5.68
N MET A 75 11.48 -21.64 6.16
CA MET A 75 10.92 -20.33 5.88
C MET A 75 11.59 -19.65 4.69
N GLU A 76 12.89 -19.85 4.52
CA GLU A 76 13.71 -19.21 3.48
C GLU A 76 14.91 -20.10 3.15
N GLU A 77 15.27 -20.18 1.84
CA GLU A 77 16.57 -20.66 1.37
C GLU A 77 17.47 -19.46 1.10
N VAL A 78 18.66 -19.46 1.68
CA VAL A 78 19.67 -18.41 1.53
C VAL A 78 20.78 -18.95 0.64
N ARG A 79 21.10 -18.23 -0.44
CA ARG A 79 22.07 -18.66 -1.45
C ARG A 79 23.35 -17.82 -1.40
N VAL A 80 24.33 -18.20 -2.20
CA VAL A 80 25.62 -17.49 -2.33
C VAL A 80 25.40 -15.99 -2.61
N GLY A 81 26.08 -15.16 -1.82
CA GLY A 81 25.96 -13.69 -1.85
C GLY A 81 24.83 -13.11 -1.00
N ASP A 82 23.93 -13.96 -0.49
CA ASP A 82 22.84 -13.55 0.40
C ASP A 82 23.26 -13.62 1.89
N SER A 83 22.49 -12.95 2.75
CA SER A 83 22.74 -12.84 4.18
C SER A 83 21.61 -13.41 5.03
N PHE A 84 21.92 -13.78 6.29
CA PHE A 84 20.97 -14.22 7.30
C PHE A 84 21.41 -13.72 8.69
N GLY A 85 20.49 -13.75 9.67
CA GLY A 85 20.76 -13.29 11.03
C GLY A 85 20.63 -11.77 11.22
N GLU A 86 20.13 -11.03 10.21
CA GLU A 86 20.06 -9.56 10.21
C GLU A 86 19.28 -9.01 11.40
N VAL A 87 18.16 -9.64 11.75
CA VAL A 87 17.27 -9.16 12.83
C VAL A 87 17.97 -9.27 14.17
N GLY A 88 18.63 -10.41 14.47
CA GLY A 88 19.42 -10.60 15.68
C GLY A 88 20.55 -9.60 15.77
N ALA A 89 21.31 -9.46 14.68
CA ALA A 89 22.48 -8.58 14.63
C ALA A 89 22.15 -7.08 14.81
N VAL A 90 20.95 -6.64 14.41
CA VAL A 90 20.52 -5.23 14.56
C VAL A 90 19.77 -4.97 15.86
N MET A 91 18.89 -5.90 16.25
CA MET A 91 17.99 -5.71 17.41
C MET A 91 18.59 -6.21 18.71
N ALA A 92 19.77 -6.85 18.69
CA ALA A 92 20.42 -7.51 19.82
C ALA A 92 19.49 -8.51 20.58
N THR A 93 18.62 -9.18 19.81
CA THR A 93 17.66 -10.17 20.32
C THR A 93 18.17 -11.58 20.09
N VAL A 94 17.60 -12.57 20.78
CA VAL A 94 17.88 -13.99 20.52
C VAL A 94 17.43 -14.38 19.11
N GLN A 95 18.11 -15.35 18.51
CA GLN A 95 17.74 -15.90 17.20
C GLN A 95 16.35 -16.53 17.25
N ALA A 96 15.44 -16.02 16.41
CA ALA A 96 14.07 -16.52 16.37
C ALA A 96 13.95 -17.86 15.61
N ASN A 97 14.85 -18.11 14.65
CA ASN A 97 14.83 -19.24 13.74
C ASN A 97 16.12 -20.04 13.83
N GLU A 98 16.03 -21.33 13.55
CA GLU A 98 17.19 -22.18 13.36
C GLU A 98 17.74 -22.01 11.94
N ILE A 99 19.07 -21.96 11.80
CA ILE A 99 19.75 -21.80 10.52
C ILE A 99 20.66 -23.01 10.30
N VAL A 100 20.43 -23.73 9.20
CA VAL A 100 21.05 -25.04 8.94
C VAL A 100 21.66 -25.04 7.53
N ALA A 101 22.86 -25.61 7.40
CA ALA A 101 23.49 -25.83 6.11
C ALA A 101 22.73 -26.95 5.34
N GLU A 102 22.35 -26.72 4.09
CA GLU A 102 21.70 -27.74 3.25
C GLU A 102 22.70 -28.57 2.42
N ASP A 103 23.82 -27.98 2.11
CA ASP A 103 24.97 -28.63 1.47
C ASP A 103 26.28 -28.19 2.13
N ASN A 104 27.43 -28.62 1.61
CA ASN A 104 28.74 -28.15 2.09
C ASN A 104 28.81 -26.63 1.89
N SER A 105 28.73 -25.88 2.97
CA SER A 105 28.57 -24.44 2.94
C SER A 105 29.71 -23.73 3.65
N THR A 106 30.21 -22.65 3.05
CA THR A 106 31.16 -21.74 3.68
C THR A 106 30.47 -20.43 4.00
N ILE A 107 30.47 -20.03 5.26
CA ILE A 107 29.79 -18.84 5.77
C ILE A 107 30.81 -17.83 6.27
N LEU A 108 30.66 -16.57 5.83
CA LEU A 108 31.38 -15.43 6.39
C LEU A 108 30.58 -14.85 7.55
N LEU A 109 31.11 -14.92 8.76
CA LEU A 109 30.46 -14.38 9.95
C LEU A 109 30.96 -12.96 10.23
N VAL A 110 30.05 -12.01 10.34
CA VAL A 110 30.26 -10.61 10.71
C VAL A 110 29.78 -10.43 12.14
N GLY A 111 30.70 -10.28 13.10
CA GLY A 111 30.33 -10.08 14.50
C GLY A 111 29.44 -8.84 14.71
N LYS A 112 28.54 -8.91 15.71
CA LYS A 112 27.56 -7.85 16.01
C LYS A 112 28.18 -6.47 16.22
N GLU A 113 29.35 -6.38 16.81
CA GLU A 113 30.06 -5.12 17.04
C GLU A 113 30.52 -4.47 15.72
N VAL A 114 30.98 -5.31 14.77
CA VAL A 114 31.34 -4.86 13.43
C VAL A 114 30.09 -4.41 12.67
N VAL A 115 28.98 -5.16 12.77
CA VAL A 115 27.69 -4.76 12.17
C VAL A 115 27.23 -3.40 12.72
N ALA A 116 27.29 -3.19 14.03
CA ALA A 116 26.91 -1.91 14.66
C ALA A 116 27.79 -0.75 14.19
N GLN A 117 29.11 -0.98 14.05
CA GLN A 117 30.01 0.05 13.48
C GLN A 117 29.72 0.34 12.01
N LEU A 118 29.41 -0.69 11.21
CA LEU A 118 29.03 -0.51 9.81
C LEU A 118 27.74 0.29 9.66
N ILE A 119 26.73 0.00 10.46
CA ILE A 119 25.46 0.75 10.46
C ILE A 119 25.70 2.22 10.82
N SER A 120 26.53 2.49 11.84
CA SER A 120 26.77 3.85 12.32
C SER A 120 27.63 4.71 11.40
N LYS A 121 28.55 4.09 10.63
CA LYS A 121 29.57 4.80 9.85
C LYS A 121 29.40 4.70 8.34
N ILE A 122 28.65 3.71 7.83
CA ILE A 122 28.57 3.40 6.40
C ILE A 122 27.11 3.44 5.94
N ALA A 123 26.66 4.62 5.53
CA ALA A 123 25.26 4.85 5.10
C ALA A 123 24.78 3.88 3.98
N PRO A 124 25.54 3.56 2.91
CA PRO A 124 25.12 2.60 1.90
C PRO A 124 24.88 1.18 2.47
N PHE A 125 25.71 0.71 3.42
CA PHE A 125 25.52 -0.56 4.09
C PHE A 125 24.25 -0.55 4.95
N ALA A 126 24.05 0.49 5.76
CA ALA A 126 22.87 0.64 6.61
C ALA A 126 21.57 0.63 5.77
N GLN A 127 21.55 1.31 4.63
CA GLN A 127 20.41 1.33 3.71
C GLN A 127 20.15 -0.06 3.07
N ALA A 128 21.20 -0.75 2.64
CA ALA A 128 21.10 -2.09 2.06
C ALA A 128 20.58 -3.11 3.09
N LEU A 129 21.06 -3.05 4.32
CA LEU A 129 20.64 -3.90 5.43
C LEU A 129 19.16 -3.63 5.80
N ALA A 130 18.75 -2.37 5.93
CA ALA A 130 17.37 -1.99 6.20
C ALA A 130 16.41 -2.49 5.10
N LYS A 131 16.80 -2.35 3.82
CA LYS A 131 16.02 -2.86 2.68
C LYS A 131 15.87 -4.38 2.72
N ARG A 132 16.91 -5.11 3.08
CA ARG A 132 16.90 -6.57 3.22
C ARG A 132 15.98 -7.01 4.37
N MET A 133 16.08 -6.37 5.53
CA MET A 133 15.21 -6.63 6.68
C MET A 133 13.74 -6.36 6.35
N ALA A 134 13.43 -5.25 5.67
CA ALA A 134 12.07 -4.94 5.23
C ALA A 134 11.51 -6.02 4.28
N SER A 135 12.32 -6.51 3.33
CA SER A 135 11.92 -7.59 2.42
C SER A 135 11.63 -8.89 3.17
N LYS A 136 12.44 -9.24 4.17
CA LYS A 136 12.23 -10.43 5.00
C LYS A 136 11.00 -10.33 5.90
N LEU A 137 10.71 -9.16 6.46
CA LEU A 137 9.49 -8.91 7.23
C LEU A 137 8.23 -9.09 6.38
N VAL A 138 8.25 -8.63 5.12
CA VAL A 138 7.15 -8.84 4.18
C VAL A 138 6.97 -10.33 3.88
N LEU A 139 8.05 -11.08 3.63
CA LEU A 139 8.00 -12.52 3.38
C LEU A 139 7.50 -13.30 4.60
N ALA A 140 7.97 -12.95 5.80
CA ALA A 140 7.52 -13.56 7.05
C ALA A 140 6.03 -13.29 7.31
N SER A 141 5.54 -12.10 7.02
CA SER A 141 4.12 -11.73 7.13
C SER A 141 3.25 -12.52 6.16
N VAL A 142 3.72 -12.73 4.93
CA VAL A 142 3.02 -13.55 3.91
C VAL A 142 3.01 -15.03 4.32
N SER A 143 4.10 -15.54 4.90
CA SER A 143 4.18 -16.93 5.36
C SER A 143 3.32 -17.17 6.61
N ALA A 144 3.27 -16.22 7.54
CA ALA A 144 2.39 -16.27 8.71
C ALA A 144 0.89 -16.24 8.33
N LEU A 145 0.53 -15.49 7.29
CA LEU A 145 -0.83 -15.48 6.72
C LEU A 145 -1.19 -16.81 6.06
N ARG A 146 -0.21 -17.54 5.50
CA ARG A 146 -0.41 -18.89 4.96
C ARG A 146 -0.50 -19.96 6.05
N ALA A 147 0.20 -19.79 7.17
CA ALA A 147 0.20 -20.74 8.29
C ALA A 147 -1.01 -20.57 9.24
N GLY A 148 -1.62 -19.40 9.33
CA GLY A 148 -2.78 -19.10 10.17
C GLY A 148 -4.12 -19.68 9.71
N GLY A 149 -4.15 -20.40 8.59
CA GLY A 149 -5.37 -20.98 8.00
C GLY A 149 -5.67 -22.44 8.36
N SER A 150 -4.89 -23.08 9.23
CA SER A 150 -5.14 -24.49 9.55
C SER A 150 -4.74 -24.85 10.98
N ALA A 151 -5.67 -24.70 11.90
CA ALA A 151 -5.60 -25.34 13.22
C ALA A 151 -6.95 -25.98 13.51
N MET A 152 -7.07 -27.26 13.17
CA MET A 152 -7.71 -28.30 14.01
C MET A 152 -7.58 -29.68 13.37
N ALA A 153 -7.09 -30.62 14.21
CA ALA A 153 -7.08 -32.08 14.11
C ALA A 153 -5.79 -32.76 13.60
N ALA A 154 -5.03 -33.31 14.53
CA ALA A 154 -4.10 -34.41 14.38
C ALA A 154 -4.83 -35.76 14.63
N PRO A 155 -4.24 -36.96 14.51
CA PRO A 155 -2.86 -37.33 14.13
C PRO A 155 -2.70 -38.54 13.19
N GLY A 156 -1.46 -38.77 12.72
CA GLY A 156 -0.93 -40.08 12.34
C GLY A 156 -0.01 -40.08 11.10
N PRO A 157 1.05 -40.87 11.14
CA PRO A 157 2.28 -40.57 10.40
C PRO A 157 2.38 -41.29 9.06
N SER A 158 3.14 -40.72 8.12
CA SER A 158 4.06 -41.49 7.26
C SER A 158 4.57 -40.69 6.04
N VAL A 159 5.89 -40.51 6.02
CA VAL A 159 6.83 -40.57 4.90
C VAL A 159 6.51 -39.77 3.61
N ALA A 160 7.39 -38.78 3.35
CA ALA A 160 7.55 -38.14 2.05
C ALA A 160 8.26 -39.06 1.04
N PRO A 161 8.00 -38.88 -0.24
CA PRO A 161 9.13 -38.63 -1.14
C PRO A 161 8.93 -37.44 -2.10
N ALA A 162 10.06 -37.04 -2.68
CA ALA A 162 10.29 -35.88 -3.53
C ALA A 162 9.49 -35.85 -4.83
N PRO A 163 9.32 -34.66 -5.46
CA PRO A 163 8.59 -34.53 -6.71
C PRO A 163 9.43 -34.94 -7.92
N PRO A 164 8.88 -35.69 -8.86
CA PRO A 164 9.49 -35.90 -10.15
C PRO A 164 9.05 -34.88 -11.19
N PRO A 165 9.72 -34.84 -12.34
CA PRO A 165 9.61 -33.77 -13.33
C PRO A 165 8.37 -33.92 -14.21
N MET A 166 8.01 -32.81 -14.88
CA MET A 166 6.93 -32.72 -15.87
C MET A 166 6.95 -33.91 -16.85
N ALA A 167 5.86 -34.64 -16.86
CA ALA A 167 5.61 -35.66 -17.91
C ALA A 167 4.20 -35.53 -18.48
N THR A 168 4.17 -35.53 -19.77
CA THR A 168 3.03 -35.71 -20.65
C THR A 168 2.34 -37.05 -20.39
N ALA A 169 0.98 -37.06 -20.50
CA ALA A 169 0.08 -38.19 -20.49
C ALA A 169 0.02 -39.04 -19.18
N ALA A 170 -1.07 -38.84 -18.46
CA ALA A 170 -1.35 -39.46 -17.17
C ALA A 170 -1.71 -40.94 -17.27
N THR A 171 -0.96 -41.77 -16.55
CA THR A 171 -1.35 -43.12 -16.13
C THR A 171 -2.32 -43.02 -14.93
N PRO A 172 -3.36 -43.89 -14.86
CA PRO A 172 -4.31 -43.88 -13.74
C PRO A 172 -3.62 -44.32 -12.45
N VAL A 173 -3.77 -43.53 -11.37
CA VAL A 173 -3.41 -43.93 -10.03
C VAL A 173 -4.69 -44.43 -9.33
N ASP A 174 -4.71 -45.66 -8.88
CA ASP A 174 -5.83 -46.32 -8.17
C ASP A 174 -7.20 -46.27 -8.87
N GLY A 175 -7.22 -46.42 -10.22
CA GLY A 175 -8.47 -46.50 -10.97
C GLY A 175 -9.17 -45.18 -11.28
N ILE A 176 -8.69 -44.05 -10.80
CA ILE A 176 -9.26 -42.71 -11.08
C ILE A 176 -8.49 -42.06 -12.25
N LYS A 177 -9.25 -41.69 -13.30
CA LYS A 177 -8.67 -41.01 -14.47
C LYS A 177 -8.43 -39.54 -14.21
N PHE A 178 -7.25 -39.04 -14.56
CA PHE A 178 -6.99 -37.59 -14.62
C PHE A 178 -7.47 -37.03 -15.96
N VAL A 179 -8.25 -35.93 -15.92
CA VAL A 179 -8.82 -35.33 -17.14
C VAL A 179 -8.61 -33.82 -17.14
N ARG A 180 -8.57 -33.20 -18.31
CA ARG A 180 -8.60 -31.74 -18.47
C ARG A 180 -10.04 -31.26 -18.57
N VAL A 181 -10.36 -30.22 -17.79
CA VAL A 181 -11.69 -29.61 -17.76
C VAL A 181 -12.11 -29.06 -19.12
N SER A 182 -11.17 -28.55 -19.91
CA SER A 182 -11.41 -28.06 -21.27
C SER A 182 -11.92 -29.12 -22.29
N SER A 183 -11.79 -30.41 -21.96
CA SER A 183 -12.25 -31.51 -22.79
C SER A 183 -13.73 -31.87 -22.59
N TYR A 184 -14.42 -31.18 -21.69
CA TYR A 184 -15.81 -31.46 -21.31
C TYR A 184 -16.76 -30.31 -21.66
N PRO A 185 -18.03 -30.64 -22.08
CA PRO A 185 -19.04 -29.65 -22.46
C PRO A 185 -19.74 -29.05 -21.26
N ILE A 186 -18.99 -28.43 -20.32
CA ILE A 186 -19.55 -27.84 -19.13
C ILE A 186 -20.44 -26.64 -19.51
N ASN A 187 -21.62 -26.56 -18.85
CA ASN A 187 -22.56 -25.46 -19.03
C ASN A 187 -23.23 -25.09 -17.70
N ASP A 188 -23.91 -23.94 -17.67
CA ASP A 188 -24.53 -23.39 -16.47
C ASP A 188 -25.58 -24.33 -15.86
N LYS A 189 -26.26 -25.17 -16.68
CA LYS A 189 -27.26 -26.14 -16.18
C LYS A 189 -26.60 -27.27 -15.37
N LEU A 190 -25.45 -27.76 -15.83
CA LEU A 190 -24.67 -28.77 -15.11
C LEU A 190 -24.12 -28.20 -13.80
N ILE A 191 -23.57 -26.99 -13.85
CA ILE A 191 -23.05 -26.29 -12.68
C ILE A 191 -24.15 -26.10 -11.62
N ALA A 192 -25.37 -25.74 -12.03
CA ALA A 192 -26.51 -25.55 -11.13
C ALA A 192 -26.98 -26.83 -10.40
N MET A 193 -26.53 -28.01 -10.84
CA MET A 193 -26.87 -29.29 -10.18
C MET A 193 -26.12 -29.51 -8.85
N LEU A 194 -25.02 -28.80 -8.62
CA LEU A 194 -24.30 -28.77 -7.34
C LEU A 194 -24.43 -27.38 -6.69
N ALA A 195 -24.61 -27.38 -5.37
CA ALA A 195 -24.60 -26.12 -4.64
C ALA A 195 -23.25 -25.42 -4.80
N GLN A 196 -23.26 -24.13 -5.07
CA GLN A 196 -22.05 -23.32 -5.27
C GLN A 196 -21.07 -23.44 -4.08
N LYS A 197 -21.61 -23.54 -2.86
CA LYS A 197 -20.83 -23.76 -1.63
C LYS A 197 -20.07 -25.09 -1.68
N THR A 198 -20.70 -26.16 -2.14
CA THR A 198 -20.09 -27.51 -2.28
C THR A 198 -18.99 -27.46 -3.34
N ILE A 199 -19.24 -26.85 -4.51
CA ILE A 199 -18.25 -26.68 -5.57
C ILE A 199 -16.99 -25.99 -5.02
N GLN A 200 -17.16 -24.90 -4.30
CA GLN A 200 -16.07 -24.09 -3.77
C GLN A 200 -15.32 -24.77 -2.63
N GLN A 201 -16.03 -25.27 -1.62
CA GLN A 201 -15.41 -25.83 -0.41
C GLN A 201 -14.74 -27.18 -0.67
N GLN A 202 -15.35 -28.01 -1.52
CA GLN A 202 -14.84 -29.35 -1.83
C GLN A 202 -13.99 -29.39 -3.11
N ARG A 203 -13.88 -28.24 -3.82
CA ARG A 203 -13.15 -28.12 -5.11
C ARG A 203 -13.57 -29.18 -6.11
N VAL A 204 -14.88 -29.31 -6.31
CA VAL A 204 -15.52 -30.26 -7.22
C VAL A 204 -16.21 -29.53 -8.35
N LEU A 205 -16.26 -30.14 -9.54
CA LEU A 205 -16.87 -29.54 -10.72
C LEU A 205 -17.70 -30.57 -11.50
N PRO A 206 -19.00 -30.38 -11.73
CA PRO A 206 -19.75 -31.24 -12.63
C PRO A 206 -19.31 -30.99 -14.08
N LEU A 207 -18.82 -32.02 -14.73
CA LEU A 207 -18.19 -31.91 -16.05
C LEU A 207 -19.14 -32.26 -17.19
N GLU A 208 -19.88 -33.40 -17.05
CA GLU A 208 -20.76 -33.92 -18.09
C GLU A 208 -21.82 -34.84 -17.46
N LEU A 209 -23.03 -34.87 -18.06
CA LEU A 209 -24.07 -35.85 -17.75
C LEU A 209 -24.24 -36.82 -18.90
N ARG A 210 -23.83 -38.09 -18.70
CA ARG A 210 -23.93 -39.18 -19.65
C ARG A 210 -25.12 -40.08 -19.31
N GLY A 211 -26.27 -39.80 -19.90
CA GLY A 211 -27.50 -40.51 -19.55
C GLY A 211 -27.90 -40.30 -18.08
N LYS A 212 -27.70 -41.30 -17.24
CA LYS A 212 -27.95 -41.22 -15.77
C LYS A 212 -26.69 -41.08 -14.95
N THR A 213 -25.49 -40.97 -15.58
CA THR A 213 -24.23 -40.85 -14.85
C THR A 213 -23.68 -39.46 -14.96
N MET A 214 -23.47 -38.79 -13.85
CA MET A 214 -22.78 -37.49 -13.75
C MET A 214 -21.28 -37.69 -13.56
N VAL A 215 -20.47 -37.18 -14.52
CA VAL A 215 -19.01 -37.11 -14.37
C VAL A 215 -18.66 -35.87 -13.54
N VAL A 216 -18.02 -36.08 -12.40
CA VAL A 216 -17.62 -35.01 -11.48
C VAL A 216 -16.09 -34.97 -11.37
N GLY A 217 -15.49 -33.87 -11.75
CA GLY A 217 -14.07 -33.59 -11.56
C GLY A 217 -13.81 -33.13 -10.13
N MET A 218 -12.81 -33.70 -9.48
CA MET A 218 -12.38 -33.33 -8.13
C MET A 218 -10.89 -33.02 -8.13
N VAL A 219 -10.49 -31.95 -7.47
CA VAL A 219 -9.06 -31.60 -7.28
C VAL A 219 -8.40 -32.60 -6.31
N ASP A 220 -9.15 -33.03 -5.30
CA ASP A 220 -8.77 -34.13 -4.39
C ASP A 220 -9.78 -35.25 -4.51
N PRO A 221 -9.60 -36.20 -5.45
CA PRO A 221 -10.54 -37.28 -5.70
C PRO A 221 -10.55 -38.37 -4.63
N PHE A 222 -9.60 -38.34 -3.65
CA PHE A 222 -9.54 -39.29 -2.54
C PHE A 222 -10.23 -38.77 -1.26
N ASN A 223 -10.73 -37.55 -1.26
CA ASN A 223 -11.49 -36.97 -0.15
C ASN A 223 -12.86 -37.66 0.00
N ALA A 224 -12.94 -38.67 0.86
CA ALA A 224 -14.16 -39.45 1.07
C ALA A 224 -15.35 -38.60 1.56
N ALA A 225 -15.12 -37.57 2.36
CA ALA A 225 -16.15 -36.65 2.83
C ALA A 225 -16.75 -35.84 1.68
N ALA A 226 -15.90 -35.32 0.79
CA ALA A 226 -16.33 -34.59 -0.40
C ALA A 226 -17.09 -35.50 -1.38
N GLN A 227 -16.62 -36.73 -1.59
CA GLN A 227 -17.33 -37.72 -2.41
C GLN A 227 -18.73 -38.05 -1.85
N ALA A 228 -18.83 -38.26 -0.54
CA ALA A 228 -20.13 -38.56 0.13
C ALA A 228 -21.09 -37.37 -0.02
N GLU A 229 -20.61 -36.13 0.12
CA GLU A 229 -21.44 -34.92 -0.04
C GLU A 229 -21.93 -34.76 -1.48
N VAL A 230 -21.07 -35.01 -2.47
CA VAL A 230 -21.41 -34.95 -3.90
C VAL A 230 -22.47 -36.03 -4.22
N ARG A 231 -22.26 -37.28 -3.79
CA ARG A 231 -23.23 -38.38 -4.01
C ARG A 231 -24.58 -38.12 -3.33
N ARG A 232 -24.57 -37.53 -2.14
CA ARG A 232 -25.79 -37.14 -1.44
C ARG A 232 -26.55 -36.05 -2.18
N THR A 233 -25.83 -35.04 -2.71
CA THR A 233 -26.46 -33.93 -3.43
C THR A 233 -26.98 -34.37 -4.80
N LEU A 234 -26.29 -35.29 -5.48
CA LEU A 234 -26.67 -35.86 -6.77
C LEU A 234 -27.37 -37.23 -6.65
N SER A 235 -28.21 -37.40 -5.61
CA SER A 235 -28.84 -38.70 -5.27
C SER A 235 -29.73 -39.32 -6.36
N THR A 236 -30.11 -38.55 -7.39
CA THR A 236 -30.95 -38.98 -8.51
C THR A 236 -30.16 -39.50 -9.71
N VAL A 237 -28.84 -39.38 -9.70
CA VAL A 237 -27.93 -39.79 -10.78
C VAL A 237 -26.74 -40.55 -10.21
N ASP A 238 -26.17 -41.48 -11.02
CA ASP A 238 -24.91 -42.11 -10.66
C ASP A 238 -23.76 -41.13 -10.78
N VAL A 239 -22.73 -41.25 -9.93
CA VAL A 239 -21.60 -40.31 -9.90
C VAL A 239 -20.31 -41.05 -10.25
N GLU A 240 -19.71 -40.67 -11.38
CA GLU A 240 -18.35 -41.06 -11.80
C GLU A 240 -17.38 -39.94 -11.36
N ILE A 241 -16.36 -40.29 -10.56
CA ILE A 241 -15.36 -39.32 -10.08
C ILE A 241 -14.12 -39.42 -10.97
N VAL A 242 -13.64 -38.25 -11.40
CA VAL A 242 -12.39 -38.09 -12.15
C VAL A 242 -11.51 -37.03 -11.49
N ALA A 243 -10.19 -37.14 -11.59
CA ALA A 243 -9.25 -36.16 -11.09
C ALA A 243 -9.11 -34.99 -12.08
N ILE A 244 -9.07 -33.76 -11.57
CA ILE A 244 -8.80 -32.54 -12.33
C ILE A 244 -7.68 -31.74 -11.69
N GLY A 245 -6.94 -30.96 -12.50
CA GLY A 245 -5.91 -30.03 -12.01
C GLY A 245 -6.54 -28.87 -11.23
N LEU A 246 -5.80 -28.35 -10.23
CA LEU A 246 -6.21 -27.15 -9.50
C LEU A 246 -6.32 -25.93 -10.43
N ASP A 247 -5.41 -25.82 -11.41
CA ASP A 247 -5.44 -24.73 -12.39
C ASP A 247 -6.67 -24.85 -13.32
N ASP A 248 -6.99 -26.06 -13.78
CA ASP A 248 -8.19 -26.34 -14.56
C ASP A 248 -9.48 -26.03 -13.76
N PHE A 249 -9.48 -26.35 -12.47
CA PHE A 249 -10.59 -26.00 -11.57
C PHE A 249 -10.74 -24.49 -11.43
N ASN A 250 -9.63 -23.77 -11.18
CA ASN A 250 -9.64 -22.31 -11.01
C ASN A 250 -10.08 -21.60 -12.28
N GLU A 251 -9.66 -22.06 -13.45
CA GLU A 251 -10.08 -21.52 -14.75
C GLU A 251 -11.60 -21.70 -14.96
N ALA A 252 -12.12 -22.90 -14.69
CA ALA A 252 -13.56 -23.17 -14.75
C ALA A 252 -14.34 -22.39 -13.70
N PHE A 253 -13.82 -22.25 -12.48
CA PHE A 253 -14.40 -21.49 -11.39
C PHE A 253 -14.63 -20.02 -11.78
N VAL A 254 -13.64 -19.40 -12.41
CA VAL A 254 -13.74 -18.05 -12.97
C VAL A 254 -14.73 -17.99 -14.14
N ARG A 255 -14.63 -18.93 -15.08
CA ARG A 255 -15.45 -18.99 -16.29
C ARG A 255 -16.96 -19.07 -15.98
N PHE A 256 -17.35 -19.85 -14.98
CA PHE A 256 -18.75 -20.06 -14.60
C PHE A 256 -19.20 -19.18 -13.42
N ARG A 257 -18.43 -18.15 -13.04
CA ARG A 257 -18.76 -17.19 -11.98
C ARG A 257 -19.17 -17.85 -10.66
N LEU A 258 -18.47 -18.89 -10.27
CA LEU A 258 -18.75 -19.67 -9.06
C LEU A 258 -18.27 -19.01 -7.77
N ASP A 259 -17.81 -17.74 -7.82
CA ASP A 259 -17.44 -16.93 -6.67
C ASP A 259 -18.70 -16.39 -6.00
N PRO A 260 -19.01 -16.74 -4.72
CA PRO A 260 -20.16 -16.20 -3.99
C PRO A 260 -20.09 -14.68 -3.79
N ALA A 261 -18.88 -14.08 -3.84
CA ALA A 261 -18.75 -12.64 -3.86
C ALA A 261 -19.27 -12.00 -5.17
N ALA A 262 -19.30 -12.73 -6.27
CA ALA A 262 -19.92 -12.29 -7.52
C ALA A 262 -21.44 -12.33 -7.47
N ALA A 263 -22.04 -13.30 -6.77
CA ALA A 263 -23.50 -13.44 -6.63
C ALA A 263 -24.11 -12.39 -5.69
N VAL A 264 -23.37 -11.92 -4.68
CA VAL A 264 -23.80 -10.82 -3.78
C VAL A 264 -23.66 -9.46 -4.48
N ARG A 265 -22.78 -9.33 -5.48
CA ARG A 265 -22.65 -8.12 -6.32
C ARG A 265 -23.79 -7.98 -7.37
N GLY A 266 -24.60 -9.00 -7.55
CA GLY A 266 -25.73 -9.04 -8.51
C GLY A 266 -27.06 -8.46 -8.02
N LYS A 267 -27.13 -7.77 -6.86
CA LYS A 267 -28.29 -6.97 -6.46
C LYS A 267 -27.94 -5.48 -6.55
N ALA A 268 -28.32 -4.90 -7.70
CA ALA A 268 -28.66 -3.49 -7.91
C ALA A 268 -27.84 -2.46 -7.08
N ALA A 269 -26.56 -2.30 -7.37
CA ALA A 269 -25.97 -0.99 -7.49
C ALA A 269 -26.23 -0.58 -8.95
N ASP A 270 -26.73 0.62 -9.19
CA ASP A 270 -26.92 1.18 -10.53
C ASP A 270 -25.65 0.94 -11.34
N GLN A 271 -25.68 -0.01 -12.29
CA GLN A 271 -24.53 -0.26 -13.15
C GLN A 271 -24.29 1.04 -13.94
N ILE A 272 -23.11 1.60 -13.79
CA ILE A 272 -22.71 2.78 -14.57
C ILE A 272 -22.70 2.36 -16.03
N ALA A 273 -23.68 2.81 -16.80
CA ALA A 273 -23.70 2.52 -18.22
C ALA A 273 -22.45 3.15 -18.87
N PRO A 274 -21.65 2.40 -19.66
CA PRO A 274 -20.47 2.94 -20.34
C PRO A 274 -20.74 4.20 -21.15
N ASP A 275 -21.95 4.32 -21.68
CA ASP A 275 -22.42 5.48 -22.47
C ASP A 275 -22.83 6.69 -21.60
N SER A 276 -22.90 6.53 -20.28
CA SER A 276 -23.16 7.64 -19.35
C SER A 276 -21.92 8.45 -19.00
N LEU A 277 -20.74 8.01 -19.43
CA LEU A 277 -19.50 8.74 -19.26
C LEU A 277 -19.42 9.92 -20.24
N VAL A 278 -19.40 11.14 -19.72
CA VAL A 278 -19.22 12.36 -20.51
C VAL A 278 -17.80 12.88 -20.27
N PHE A 279 -16.96 12.87 -21.31
CA PHE A 279 -15.57 13.33 -21.23
C PHE A 279 -15.49 14.83 -21.56
N ASP A 280 -14.64 15.57 -20.83
CA ASP A 280 -14.45 17.02 -21.03
C ASP A 280 -13.75 17.35 -22.37
N ALA A 281 -13.05 16.38 -22.98
CA ALA A 281 -12.31 16.53 -24.24
C ALA A 281 -13.13 16.22 -25.51
N ALA A 282 -14.45 16.23 -25.43
CA ALA A 282 -15.32 15.82 -26.54
C ALA A 282 -15.08 16.58 -27.87
N ASP A 283 -14.58 17.81 -27.83
CA ASP A 283 -14.28 18.60 -29.04
C ASP A 283 -12.91 18.26 -29.65
N GLN A 284 -11.93 17.86 -28.85
CA GLN A 284 -10.61 17.39 -29.33
C GLN A 284 -10.70 15.96 -29.90
N GLU A 285 -11.64 15.15 -29.42
CA GLU A 285 -11.85 13.77 -29.89
C GLU A 285 -12.31 13.68 -31.35
N ARG A 286 -13.17 14.60 -31.79
CA ARG A 286 -13.70 14.57 -33.15
C ARG A 286 -12.63 14.81 -34.21
N ASP A 287 -11.64 15.63 -33.90
CA ASP A 287 -10.57 15.97 -34.84
C ASP A 287 -9.41 14.96 -34.82
N ALA A 288 -9.06 14.42 -33.64
CA ALA A 288 -8.00 13.41 -33.51
C ALA A 288 -8.47 12.00 -33.95
N ALA A 289 -9.73 11.62 -33.72
CA ALA A 289 -10.29 10.36 -34.17
C ALA A 289 -10.46 10.28 -35.70
N LYS A 290 -10.68 11.41 -36.35
CA LYS A 290 -10.71 11.49 -37.82
C LYS A 290 -9.34 11.33 -38.46
N ALA A 291 -8.27 11.68 -37.76
CA ALA A 291 -6.89 11.59 -38.27
C ALA A 291 -6.28 10.18 -38.18
N VAL A 292 -6.84 9.29 -37.34
CA VAL A 292 -6.26 7.96 -37.07
C VAL A 292 -7.37 6.90 -37.20
N GLY A 293 -7.60 6.36 -38.37
CA GLY A 293 -8.56 5.26 -38.65
C GLY A 293 -8.31 3.95 -37.88
N VAL A 294 -7.81 4.01 -36.62
CA VAL A 294 -7.37 2.91 -35.77
C VAL A 294 -8.33 2.63 -34.61
N ILE A 295 -9.27 3.56 -34.30
CA ILE A 295 -10.14 3.41 -33.13
C ILE A 295 -11.58 3.14 -33.62
N GLY A 296 -11.99 1.87 -33.60
CA GLY A 296 -13.37 1.48 -33.85
C GLY A 296 -14.27 1.64 -32.63
N ASP A 297 -15.59 1.70 -32.84
CA ASP A 297 -16.59 1.85 -31.77
C ASP A 297 -16.46 0.80 -30.66
N GLU A 298 -16.06 -0.43 -31.00
CA GLU A 298 -15.85 -1.50 -30.02
C GLU A 298 -14.71 -1.18 -29.03
N VAL A 299 -13.64 -0.53 -29.51
CA VAL A 299 -12.51 -0.09 -28.66
C VAL A 299 -12.95 1.01 -27.72
N VAL A 300 -13.74 1.97 -28.21
CA VAL A 300 -14.34 3.06 -27.40
C VAL A 300 -15.20 2.47 -26.30
N GLN A 301 -16.10 1.56 -26.65
CA GLN A 301 -16.96 0.86 -25.69
C GLN A 301 -16.16 0.07 -24.65
N MET A 302 -15.08 -0.60 -25.06
CA MET A 302 -14.23 -1.35 -24.16
C MET A 302 -13.49 -0.40 -23.21
N ALA A 303 -12.92 0.71 -23.70
CA ALA A 303 -12.25 1.71 -22.88
C ALA A 303 -13.19 2.31 -21.82
N ASN A 304 -14.41 2.65 -22.23
CA ASN A 304 -15.44 3.17 -21.33
C ASN A 304 -15.86 2.14 -20.28
N ARG A 305 -16.02 0.85 -20.65
CA ARG A 305 -16.31 -0.24 -19.71
C ARG A 305 -15.22 -0.41 -18.65
N VAL A 306 -13.95 -0.32 -19.03
CA VAL A 306 -12.82 -0.39 -18.07
C VAL A 306 -12.92 0.74 -17.04
N ILE A 307 -13.17 1.98 -17.49
CA ILE A 307 -13.29 3.13 -16.60
C ILE A 307 -14.55 3.00 -15.70
N ALA A 308 -15.70 2.65 -16.27
CA ALA A 308 -16.93 2.45 -15.51
C ALA A 308 -16.76 1.38 -14.43
N ALA A 309 -16.18 0.23 -14.79
CA ALA A 309 -15.90 -0.86 -13.85
C ALA A 309 -14.93 -0.48 -12.71
N ALA A 310 -13.97 0.39 -12.98
CA ALA A 310 -13.07 0.91 -11.96
C ALA A 310 -13.81 1.84 -10.97
N ILE A 311 -14.68 2.70 -11.49
CA ILE A 311 -15.47 3.64 -10.68
C ILE A 311 -16.47 2.88 -9.79
N GLU A 312 -17.16 1.88 -10.33
CA GLU A 312 -18.08 1.00 -9.58
C GLU A 312 -17.38 0.28 -8.42
N ARG A 313 -16.12 -0.14 -8.64
CA ARG A 313 -15.30 -0.83 -7.63
C ARG A 313 -14.62 0.12 -6.65
N ASN A 314 -14.82 1.43 -6.78
CA ASN A 314 -14.10 2.46 -6.02
C ASN A 314 -12.58 2.24 -6.09
N ALA A 315 -12.07 1.95 -7.28
CA ALA A 315 -10.65 1.75 -7.49
C ALA A 315 -9.89 3.08 -7.39
N SER A 316 -8.69 3.04 -6.83
CA SER A 316 -7.79 4.19 -6.81
C SER A 316 -6.96 4.30 -8.09
N ASP A 317 -6.62 3.15 -8.71
CA ASP A 317 -5.80 3.12 -9.92
C ASP A 317 -6.31 2.02 -10.88
N ILE A 318 -6.20 2.29 -12.18
CA ILE A 318 -6.44 1.35 -13.28
C ILE A 318 -5.10 1.08 -13.94
N HIS A 319 -4.75 -0.19 -14.11
CA HIS A 319 -3.57 -0.63 -14.85
C HIS A 319 -4.01 -1.37 -16.11
N VAL A 320 -3.53 -0.94 -17.28
CA VAL A 320 -3.79 -1.57 -18.57
C VAL A 320 -2.44 -1.97 -19.18
N GLU A 321 -2.23 -3.25 -19.40
CA GLU A 321 -0.95 -3.82 -19.79
C GLU A 321 -1.16 -4.83 -20.93
N ALA A 322 -0.36 -4.75 -22.00
CA ALA A 322 -0.31 -5.78 -23.01
C ALA A 322 0.36 -7.05 -22.43
N ASP A 323 -0.29 -8.20 -22.57
CA ASP A 323 0.23 -9.50 -22.16
C ASP A 323 0.23 -10.50 -23.32
N THR A 324 0.80 -11.69 -23.13
CA THR A 324 0.89 -12.76 -24.14
C THR A 324 -0.48 -13.26 -24.60
N THR A 325 -1.44 -13.31 -23.70
CA THR A 325 -2.78 -13.87 -23.91
C THR A 325 -3.86 -12.83 -24.18
N GLY A 326 -3.57 -11.53 -23.94
CA GLY A 326 -4.56 -10.48 -24.10
C GLY A 326 -4.09 -9.14 -23.52
N VAL A 327 -5.05 -8.28 -23.21
CA VAL A 327 -4.79 -7.06 -22.43
C VAL A 327 -5.16 -7.34 -20.98
N ARG A 328 -4.17 -7.29 -20.11
CA ARG A 328 -4.38 -7.45 -18.68
C ARG A 328 -4.84 -6.13 -18.09
N VAL A 329 -6.04 -6.10 -17.54
CA VAL A 329 -6.59 -4.94 -16.83
C VAL A 329 -6.65 -5.27 -15.35
N ARG A 330 -6.11 -4.38 -14.50
CA ARG A 330 -6.12 -4.54 -13.05
C ARG A 330 -6.58 -3.25 -12.37
N PHE A 331 -7.30 -3.42 -11.28
CA PHE A 331 -7.78 -2.33 -10.44
C PHE A 331 -7.10 -2.35 -9.07
N ARG A 332 -6.64 -1.21 -8.59
CA ARG A 332 -6.19 -1.08 -7.21
C ARG A 332 -7.38 -0.68 -6.36
N THR A 333 -7.85 -1.60 -5.53
CA THR A 333 -8.97 -1.38 -4.62
C THR A 333 -8.49 -1.59 -3.19
N GLN A 334 -8.68 -0.59 -2.32
CA GLN A 334 -8.22 -0.62 -0.91
C GLN A 334 -6.73 -0.99 -0.76
N GLY A 335 -5.89 -0.56 -1.69
CA GLY A 335 -4.45 -0.81 -1.70
C GLY A 335 -4.03 -2.12 -2.38
N GLN A 336 -4.94 -3.06 -2.61
CA GLN A 336 -4.67 -4.32 -3.31
C GLN A 336 -4.90 -4.18 -4.81
N LEU A 337 -4.02 -4.78 -5.60
CA LEU A 337 -4.13 -4.83 -7.06
C LEU A 337 -4.82 -6.13 -7.46
N ILE A 338 -6.02 -6.02 -8.04
CA ILE A 338 -6.91 -7.14 -8.39
C ILE A 338 -7.12 -7.16 -9.89
N ASP A 339 -7.00 -8.33 -10.52
CA ASP A 339 -7.28 -8.49 -11.94
C ASP A 339 -8.78 -8.25 -12.23
N TRP A 340 -9.07 -7.61 -13.36
CA TRP A 340 -10.43 -7.50 -13.87
C TRP A 340 -10.89 -8.87 -14.36
N ASP A 341 -12.11 -9.21 -14.03
CA ASP A 341 -12.74 -10.51 -14.35
C ASP A 341 -13.21 -10.67 -15.81
N GLN A 342 -12.96 -9.66 -16.67
CA GLN A 342 -13.30 -9.72 -18.08
C GLN A 342 -12.05 -9.90 -18.94
N PHE A 343 -12.14 -10.83 -19.88
CA PHE A 343 -11.11 -11.04 -20.88
C PHE A 343 -11.13 -9.92 -21.91
N VAL A 344 -9.97 -9.33 -22.17
CA VAL A 344 -9.76 -8.34 -23.23
C VAL A 344 -8.80 -8.91 -24.27
N ALA A 345 -9.30 -9.13 -25.48
CA ALA A 345 -8.52 -9.75 -26.53
C ALA A 345 -7.27 -8.93 -26.93
N PRO A 346 -6.18 -9.58 -27.39
CA PRO A 346 -4.95 -8.90 -27.80
C PRO A 346 -5.15 -7.81 -28.88
N SER A 347 -6.17 -7.99 -29.74
CA SER A 347 -6.53 -7.03 -30.80
C SER A 347 -6.89 -5.64 -30.26
N TYR A 348 -7.37 -5.55 -29.02
CA TYR A 348 -7.73 -4.28 -28.39
C TYR A 348 -6.49 -3.52 -27.84
N ALA A 349 -5.34 -4.14 -27.67
CA ALA A 349 -4.20 -3.55 -26.97
C ALA A 349 -3.80 -2.18 -27.53
N LYS A 350 -3.52 -2.12 -28.82
CA LYS A 350 -3.10 -0.86 -29.49
C LYS A 350 -4.21 0.19 -29.48
N GLY A 351 -5.45 -0.23 -29.71
CA GLY A 351 -6.62 0.66 -29.76
C GLY A 351 -6.92 1.27 -28.38
N LEU A 352 -6.91 0.49 -27.30
CA LEU A 352 -7.15 0.97 -25.93
C LEU A 352 -6.10 2.00 -25.50
N ILE A 353 -4.82 1.74 -25.78
CA ILE A 353 -3.74 2.67 -25.46
C ILE A 353 -3.91 3.97 -26.25
N ALA A 354 -4.17 3.87 -27.56
CA ALA A 354 -4.42 5.04 -28.40
C ALA A 354 -5.64 5.85 -27.89
N ARG A 355 -6.72 5.17 -27.51
CA ARG A 355 -7.93 5.82 -26.96
C ARG A 355 -7.61 6.59 -25.68
N TYR A 356 -6.89 6.00 -24.73
CA TYR A 356 -6.53 6.69 -23.49
C TYR A 356 -5.57 7.85 -23.74
N LYS A 357 -4.64 7.74 -24.71
CA LYS A 357 -3.78 8.86 -25.10
C LYS A 357 -4.59 10.03 -25.70
N VAL A 358 -5.56 9.73 -26.58
CA VAL A 358 -6.48 10.75 -27.14
C VAL A 358 -7.24 11.45 -26.02
N LEU A 359 -7.90 10.68 -25.14
CA LEU A 359 -8.67 11.21 -24.02
C LEU A 359 -7.85 12.07 -23.07
N SER A 360 -6.55 11.80 -22.95
CA SER A 360 -5.64 12.50 -22.04
C SER A 360 -4.78 13.58 -22.71
N GLY A 361 -5.00 13.85 -24.01
CA GLY A 361 -4.26 14.86 -24.77
C GLY A 361 -2.80 14.50 -25.05
N LEU A 362 -2.47 13.18 -25.09
CA LEU A 362 -1.12 12.69 -25.32
C LEU A 362 -0.86 12.37 -26.81
N ASP A 363 0.42 12.39 -27.22
CA ASP A 363 0.84 12.04 -28.57
C ASP A 363 0.69 10.51 -28.81
N ILE A 364 -0.17 10.15 -29.75
CA ILE A 364 -0.45 8.75 -30.12
C ILE A 364 0.71 8.14 -30.92
N THR A 365 1.48 8.96 -31.61
CA THR A 365 2.57 8.52 -32.49
C THR A 365 3.84 8.22 -31.72
N GLU A 366 4.10 8.93 -30.62
CA GLU A 366 5.24 8.68 -29.75
C GLU A 366 4.94 7.51 -28.79
N ARG A 367 5.69 6.41 -28.94
CA ARG A 367 5.54 5.17 -28.16
C ARG A 367 6.82 4.74 -27.43
N ARG A 368 7.89 5.51 -27.57
CA ARG A 368 9.22 5.20 -27.04
C ARG A 368 9.50 5.95 -25.74
N LEU A 369 8.78 7.03 -25.49
CA LEU A 369 8.95 7.87 -24.31
C LEU A 369 7.73 7.80 -23.40
N PRO A 370 7.92 7.85 -22.07
CA PRO A 370 6.82 8.04 -21.13
C PRO A 370 6.09 9.36 -21.40
N GLN A 371 4.78 9.36 -21.18
CA GLN A 371 3.95 10.55 -21.31
C GLN A 371 2.96 10.60 -20.15
N ASP A 372 2.68 11.81 -19.66
CA ASP A 372 1.71 12.06 -18.60
C ASP A 372 0.62 13.02 -19.09
N GLY A 373 -0.63 12.71 -18.76
CA GLY A 373 -1.78 13.48 -19.19
C GLY A 373 -2.95 13.34 -18.21
N ARG A 374 -4.12 13.86 -18.61
CA ARG A 374 -5.30 13.94 -17.75
C ARG A 374 -6.58 13.72 -18.54
N ILE A 375 -7.52 12.95 -17.98
CA ILE A 375 -8.86 12.75 -18.51
C ILE A 375 -9.86 13.31 -17.51
N GLY A 376 -10.60 14.35 -17.86
CA GLY A 376 -11.76 14.82 -17.12
C GLY A 376 -13.02 14.11 -17.64
N LEU A 377 -13.85 13.60 -16.72
CA LEU A 377 -15.13 13.01 -17.08
C LEU A 377 -16.22 13.27 -16.03
N ARG A 378 -17.48 13.25 -16.48
CA ARG A 378 -18.65 13.39 -15.62
C ARG A 378 -19.59 12.19 -15.74
N ILE A 379 -20.18 11.80 -14.62
CA ILE A 379 -21.22 10.78 -14.53
C ILE A 379 -22.35 11.37 -13.70
N GLY A 380 -23.42 11.80 -14.36
CA GLY A 380 -24.47 12.55 -13.70
C GLY A 380 -23.93 13.83 -13.05
N ARG A 381 -23.97 13.89 -11.69
CA ARG A 381 -23.42 15.02 -10.91
C ARG A 381 -22.00 14.79 -10.38
N ARG A 382 -21.42 13.62 -10.62
CA ARG A 382 -20.05 13.27 -10.15
C ARG A 382 -19.05 13.72 -11.20
N GLU A 383 -18.08 14.49 -10.78
CA GLU A 383 -16.91 14.85 -11.58
C GLU A 383 -15.73 13.97 -11.15
N ILE A 384 -15.12 13.32 -12.11
CA ILE A 384 -14.01 12.39 -11.92
C ILE A 384 -12.86 12.83 -12.81
N ASP A 385 -11.70 12.86 -12.25
CA ASP A 385 -10.45 13.15 -12.93
C ASP A 385 -9.55 11.94 -12.92
N LEU A 386 -8.94 11.61 -14.05
CA LEU A 386 -8.00 10.52 -14.19
C LEU A 386 -6.64 11.09 -14.58
N ARG A 387 -5.62 10.92 -13.75
CA ARG A 387 -4.23 11.16 -14.14
C ARG A 387 -3.72 9.95 -14.88
N VAL A 388 -3.30 10.14 -16.11
CA VAL A 388 -2.86 9.09 -17.03
C VAL A 388 -1.37 9.16 -17.19
N SER A 389 -0.69 8.05 -16.96
CA SER A 389 0.73 7.89 -17.26
C SER A 389 0.92 6.71 -18.19
N THR A 390 1.66 6.92 -19.28
CA THR A 390 2.01 5.87 -20.24
C THR A 390 3.51 5.65 -20.22
N MET A 391 3.92 4.40 -20.39
CA MET A 391 5.34 4.06 -20.49
C MET A 391 5.56 2.90 -21.46
N PRO A 392 6.68 2.90 -22.22
CA PRO A 392 7.05 1.76 -23.05
C PRO A 392 7.37 0.54 -22.18
N ALA A 393 6.88 -0.62 -22.60
CA ALA A 393 7.17 -1.89 -21.98
C ALA A 393 7.52 -2.94 -23.06
N SER A 394 8.04 -4.10 -22.66
CA SER A 394 8.55 -5.11 -23.59
C SER A 394 7.52 -5.65 -24.60
N ARG A 395 6.22 -5.55 -24.29
CA ARG A 395 5.12 -6.07 -25.14
C ARG A 395 4.19 -4.99 -25.67
N GLY A 396 4.57 -3.72 -25.55
CA GLY A 396 3.78 -2.56 -25.92
C GLY A 396 3.78 -1.55 -24.77
N GLU A 397 2.99 -0.49 -24.91
CA GLU A 397 2.91 0.49 -23.84
C GLU A 397 2.03 -0.02 -22.70
N LYS A 398 2.39 0.36 -21.48
CA LYS A 398 1.58 0.23 -20.28
C LYS A 398 0.93 1.57 -19.97
N VAL A 399 -0.35 1.54 -19.58
CA VAL A 399 -1.10 2.72 -19.13
C VAL A 399 -1.49 2.51 -17.68
N VAL A 400 -1.25 3.52 -16.85
CA VAL A 400 -1.77 3.61 -15.48
C VAL A 400 -2.62 4.87 -15.38
N MET A 401 -3.83 4.72 -14.87
CA MET A 401 -4.74 5.84 -14.66
C MET A 401 -5.12 5.88 -13.18
N ARG A 402 -4.81 6.99 -12.49
CA ARG A 402 -5.21 7.23 -11.10
C ARG A 402 -6.51 8.00 -11.06
N LEU A 403 -7.50 7.47 -10.34
CA LEU A 403 -8.81 8.08 -10.19
C LEU A 403 -8.81 9.08 -9.03
N PHE A 404 -9.32 10.27 -9.31
CA PHE A 404 -9.60 11.30 -8.32
C PHE A 404 -11.08 11.70 -8.43
N GLU A 405 -11.82 11.53 -7.36
CA GLU A 405 -13.19 11.99 -7.29
C GLU A 405 -13.27 13.25 -6.44
N ALA A 406 -13.80 14.29 -7.03
CA ALA A 406 -13.98 15.60 -6.44
C ALA A 406 -14.66 15.60 -5.07
N ALA A 407 -15.76 14.87 -4.95
CA ALA A 407 -16.53 14.76 -3.72
C ALA A 407 -15.71 14.12 -2.56
N THR A 408 -14.67 13.36 -2.89
CA THR A 408 -13.81 12.71 -1.88
C THR A 408 -12.81 13.69 -1.25
N LEU A 409 -12.48 14.78 -1.94
CA LEU A 409 -11.52 15.79 -1.47
C LEU A 409 -12.17 16.91 -0.63
N MET A 410 -13.44 17.22 -0.89
CA MET A 410 -14.23 18.23 -0.15
C MET A 410 -14.93 17.64 1.08
N ARG A 411 -14.21 16.89 1.89
CA ARG A 411 -14.77 16.32 3.13
C ARG A 411 -14.98 17.41 4.18
N PRO A 412 -16.08 17.34 4.96
CA PRO A 412 -16.23 18.20 6.13
C PRO A 412 -15.04 18.04 7.08
N LEU A 413 -14.58 19.14 7.68
CA LEU A 413 -13.43 19.13 8.60
C LEU A 413 -13.59 18.13 9.75
N GLU A 414 -14.82 17.91 10.21
CA GLU A 414 -15.17 16.96 11.27
C GLU A 414 -14.79 15.50 10.90
N THR A 415 -14.72 15.19 9.62
CA THR A 415 -14.30 13.84 9.17
C THR A 415 -12.79 13.65 9.18
N VAL A 416 -12.01 14.73 9.19
CA VAL A 416 -10.55 14.74 9.27
C VAL A 416 -10.09 14.99 10.71
N PHE A 417 -10.66 16.03 11.36
CA PHE A 417 -10.36 16.45 12.73
C PHE A 417 -11.46 15.93 13.66
N MET A 418 -11.36 14.68 14.07
CA MET A 418 -12.40 14.05 14.88
C MET A 418 -12.28 14.36 16.36
N GLU A 419 -11.08 14.69 16.86
CA GLU A 419 -10.87 15.08 18.25
C GLU A 419 -11.30 16.54 18.42
N PRO A 420 -12.21 16.86 19.38
CA PRO A 420 -12.85 18.18 19.48
C PRO A 420 -11.90 19.36 19.67
N ARG A 421 -10.82 19.18 20.44
CA ARG A 421 -9.83 20.26 20.67
C ARG A 421 -9.05 20.56 19.41
N SER A 422 -8.70 19.52 18.65
CA SER A 422 -8.03 19.62 17.36
C SER A 422 -8.86 20.39 16.34
N LEU A 423 -10.14 20.07 16.26
CA LEU A 423 -11.09 20.76 15.39
C LEU A 423 -11.28 22.23 15.80
N ALA A 424 -11.38 22.49 17.09
CA ALA A 424 -11.51 23.86 17.62
C ALA A 424 -10.27 24.70 17.31
N ALA A 425 -9.05 24.15 17.50
CA ALA A 425 -7.80 24.82 17.19
C ALA A 425 -7.68 25.16 15.69
N LEU A 426 -8.07 24.22 14.83
CA LEU A 426 -8.09 24.43 13.40
C LEU A 426 -9.08 25.54 13.02
N ARG A 427 -10.32 25.47 13.47
CA ARG A 427 -11.37 26.49 13.18
C ARG A 427 -10.98 27.86 13.68
N ALA A 428 -10.40 27.95 14.89
CA ALA A 428 -9.88 29.19 15.40
C ALA A 428 -8.80 29.79 14.48
N THR A 429 -7.93 28.95 13.89
CA THR A 429 -6.88 29.41 12.97
C THR A 429 -7.42 29.79 11.61
N ILE A 430 -8.32 28.98 11.02
CA ILE A 430 -8.96 29.25 9.72
C ILE A 430 -9.73 30.59 9.74
N ASN A 431 -10.28 30.98 10.89
CA ASN A 431 -11.07 32.21 11.02
C ASN A 431 -10.23 33.45 11.38
N LYS A 432 -8.91 33.32 11.58
CA LYS A 432 -8.03 34.45 11.76
C LYS A 432 -7.94 35.30 10.49
N PRO A 433 -7.67 36.61 10.62
CA PRO A 433 -7.43 37.47 9.46
C PRO A 433 -6.08 37.22 8.81
N TYR A 434 -5.07 36.80 9.55
CA TYR A 434 -3.70 36.55 9.07
C TYR A 434 -3.00 35.47 9.88
N GLY A 435 -1.84 35.03 9.41
CA GLY A 435 -1.02 34.00 10.02
C GLY A 435 -0.91 32.75 9.13
N ALA A 436 -0.01 31.84 9.47
CA ALA A 436 0.24 30.64 8.68
C ALA A 436 -0.28 29.37 9.35
N MET A 437 -0.95 28.54 8.59
CA MET A 437 -1.27 27.16 8.92
C MET A 437 -0.48 26.22 8.03
N ILE A 438 0.30 25.32 8.63
CA ILE A 438 1.15 24.38 7.93
C ILE A 438 0.65 22.95 8.16
N ILE A 439 0.33 22.24 7.09
CA ILE A 439 0.00 20.81 7.12
C ILE A 439 1.24 20.01 6.71
N ALA A 440 1.79 19.20 7.60
CA ALA A 440 2.97 18.41 7.34
C ALA A 440 2.70 16.89 7.33
N GLY A 441 3.62 16.13 6.79
CA GLY A 441 3.55 14.66 6.75
C GLY A 441 4.15 14.07 5.48
N PRO A 442 4.29 12.74 5.41
CA PRO A 442 4.83 12.06 4.24
C PRO A 442 3.91 12.17 3.02
N THR A 443 4.41 11.74 1.86
CA THR A 443 3.59 11.62 0.64
C THR A 443 2.43 10.65 0.89
N GLY A 444 1.24 11.02 0.43
CA GLY A 444 0.04 10.20 0.61
C GLY A 444 -0.60 10.28 2.00
N SER A 445 -0.15 11.17 2.89
CA SER A 445 -0.78 11.38 4.21
C SER A 445 -2.09 12.17 4.17
N GLY A 446 -2.50 12.69 3.01
CA GLY A 446 -3.76 13.41 2.83
C GLY A 446 -3.66 14.92 3.06
N LYS A 447 -2.47 15.52 2.97
CA LYS A 447 -2.24 16.97 3.17
C LYS A 447 -3.13 17.84 2.29
N SER A 448 -3.17 17.58 0.97
CA SER A 448 -3.98 18.34 0.01
C SER A 448 -5.48 18.27 0.35
N SER A 449 -5.99 17.09 0.76
CA SER A 449 -7.38 16.94 1.19
C SER A 449 -7.71 17.80 2.41
N THR A 450 -6.78 17.89 3.36
CA THR A 450 -6.95 18.72 4.57
C THR A 450 -6.87 20.20 4.23
N LEU A 451 -5.94 20.62 3.35
CA LEU A 451 -5.87 22.00 2.85
C LEU A 451 -7.17 22.39 2.14
N TYR A 452 -7.67 21.55 1.22
CA TYR A 452 -8.91 21.82 0.50
C TYR A 452 -10.14 21.87 1.41
N ALA A 453 -10.23 20.96 2.40
CA ALA A 453 -11.29 21.01 3.41
C ALA A 453 -11.23 22.31 4.22
N SER A 454 -10.02 22.81 4.53
CA SER A 454 -9.81 24.08 5.25
C SER A 454 -10.22 25.30 4.39
N LEU A 455 -9.86 25.30 3.10
CA LEU A 455 -10.29 26.33 2.14
C LEU A 455 -11.82 26.33 1.96
N GLY A 456 -12.41 25.14 1.86
CA GLY A 456 -13.87 25.00 1.75
C GLY A 456 -14.60 25.51 2.99
N GLU A 457 -14.10 25.21 4.19
CA GLU A 457 -14.64 25.75 5.46
C GLU A 457 -14.50 27.27 5.50
N ARG A 458 -13.33 27.84 5.12
CA ARG A 458 -13.11 29.27 5.06
C ARG A 458 -14.08 29.95 4.09
N LYS A 459 -14.24 29.41 2.87
CA LYS A 459 -15.15 29.97 1.87
C LYS A 459 -16.61 29.91 2.30
N ARG A 460 -16.98 28.83 3.03
CA ARG A 460 -18.34 28.68 3.59
C ARG A 460 -18.63 29.66 4.71
N THR A 461 -17.65 29.91 5.61
CA THR A 461 -17.81 30.79 6.78
C THR A 461 -17.62 32.27 6.43
N ARG A 462 -16.82 32.55 5.41
CA ARG A 462 -16.50 33.90 4.92
C ARG A 462 -16.57 33.91 3.39
N PRO A 463 -17.76 33.95 2.79
CA PRO A 463 -17.94 33.89 1.35
C PRO A 463 -17.39 35.11 0.59
N ASP A 464 -17.19 36.22 1.29
CA ASP A 464 -16.58 37.47 0.83
C ASP A 464 -15.06 37.40 0.65
N THR A 465 -14.42 36.33 1.13
CA THR A 465 -12.97 36.17 1.11
C THR A 465 -12.44 35.87 -0.30
N ASN A 466 -11.42 36.64 -0.73
CA ASN A 466 -10.66 36.36 -1.95
C ASN A 466 -9.59 35.31 -1.66
N ILE A 467 -9.77 34.09 -2.20
CA ILE A 467 -8.88 32.96 -1.99
C ILE A 467 -8.11 32.68 -3.29
N VAL A 468 -6.77 32.68 -3.22
CA VAL A 468 -5.91 32.39 -4.37
C VAL A 468 -4.95 31.24 -4.00
N THR A 469 -4.76 30.29 -4.90
CA THR A 469 -3.88 29.14 -4.67
C THR A 469 -2.80 29.01 -5.76
N VAL A 470 -1.65 28.43 -5.40
CA VAL A 470 -0.63 27.97 -6.34
C VAL A 470 -0.29 26.51 -6.04
N GLU A 471 -0.33 25.64 -7.07
CA GLU A 471 -0.31 24.18 -6.90
C GLU A 471 0.52 23.50 -8.01
N ASP A 472 1.08 22.33 -7.70
CA ASP A 472 1.88 21.54 -8.64
C ASP A 472 1.59 20.03 -8.53
N PRO A 473 0.57 19.54 -9.26
CA PRO A 473 -0.47 20.28 -10.00
C PRO A 473 -1.71 20.57 -9.14
N ILE A 474 -2.69 21.30 -9.71
CA ILE A 474 -4.04 21.41 -9.12
C ILE A 474 -4.67 20.02 -9.06
N GLU A 475 -4.99 19.55 -7.83
CA GLU A 475 -5.62 18.24 -7.65
C GLU A 475 -7.09 18.23 -8.05
N TYR A 476 -7.80 19.33 -7.77
CA TYR A 476 -9.21 19.50 -8.06
C TYR A 476 -9.57 20.98 -8.15
N ARG A 477 -10.49 21.31 -9.05
CA ARG A 477 -10.98 22.68 -9.23
C ARG A 477 -12.02 23.03 -8.17
N LEU A 478 -11.75 24.07 -7.39
CA LEU A 478 -12.63 24.58 -6.35
C LEU A 478 -13.45 25.76 -6.87
N SER A 479 -14.77 25.66 -6.80
CA SER A 479 -15.66 26.75 -7.20
C SER A 479 -15.47 27.98 -6.31
N GLY A 480 -15.32 29.16 -6.93
CA GLY A 480 -15.15 30.43 -6.23
C GLY A 480 -13.77 30.62 -5.60
N ILE A 481 -12.76 29.87 -6.03
CA ILE A 481 -11.35 29.99 -5.65
C ILE A 481 -10.52 30.14 -6.92
N THR A 482 -9.60 31.11 -6.95
CA THR A 482 -8.65 31.28 -8.04
C THR A 482 -7.47 30.34 -7.84
N GLN A 483 -7.31 29.34 -8.71
CA GLN A 483 -6.24 28.35 -8.62
C GLN A 483 -5.25 28.51 -9.78
N VAL A 484 -3.96 28.65 -9.46
CA VAL A 484 -2.88 28.77 -10.43
C VAL A 484 -2.04 27.51 -10.40
N GLN A 485 -1.86 26.87 -11.55
CA GLN A 485 -0.98 25.71 -11.67
C GLN A 485 0.43 26.13 -12.08
N VAL A 486 1.43 25.59 -11.39
CA VAL A 486 2.84 25.71 -11.78
C VAL A 486 3.03 25.17 -13.20
N ASN A 487 3.83 25.88 -13.99
CA ASN A 487 4.17 25.47 -15.36
C ASN A 487 5.68 25.64 -15.61
N HIS A 488 6.40 24.53 -15.49
CA HIS A 488 7.86 24.50 -15.65
C HIS A 488 8.31 24.83 -17.08
N SER A 489 7.48 24.57 -18.10
CA SER A 489 7.82 24.82 -19.50
C SER A 489 8.00 26.31 -19.83
N VAL A 490 7.33 27.19 -19.07
CA VAL A 490 7.43 28.66 -19.18
C VAL A 490 8.10 29.29 -17.95
N ASN A 491 8.79 28.49 -17.15
CA ASN A 491 9.44 28.92 -15.92
C ASN A 491 8.50 29.65 -14.93
N LEU A 492 7.27 29.17 -14.80
CA LEU A 492 6.26 29.65 -13.86
C LEU A 492 6.26 28.75 -12.63
N GLY A 493 7.17 29.00 -11.67
CA GLY A 493 7.31 28.26 -10.40
C GLY A 493 6.53 28.92 -9.25
N PHE A 494 6.56 28.27 -8.06
CA PHE A 494 5.86 28.71 -6.85
C PHE A 494 6.20 30.14 -6.45
N SER A 495 7.49 30.48 -6.31
CA SER A 495 7.95 31.82 -5.90
C SER A 495 7.43 32.91 -6.85
N LYS A 496 7.54 32.70 -8.17
CA LYS A 496 7.10 33.67 -9.18
C LYS A 496 5.59 33.90 -9.16
N VAL A 497 4.81 32.82 -9.01
CA VAL A 497 3.35 32.91 -8.89
C VAL A 497 2.99 33.62 -7.59
N LEU A 498 3.60 33.28 -6.48
CA LEU A 498 3.33 33.87 -5.16
C LEU A 498 3.56 35.38 -5.15
N HIS A 499 4.68 35.87 -5.74
CA HIS A 499 4.88 37.30 -5.94
C HIS A 499 3.78 37.99 -6.74
N ALA A 500 3.21 37.31 -7.74
CA ALA A 500 2.09 37.86 -8.51
C ALA A 500 0.79 37.84 -7.69
N MET A 501 0.54 36.77 -6.91
CA MET A 501 -0.64 36.61 -6.06
C MET A 501 -0.77 37.73 -5.03
N LEU A 502 0.34 38.17 -4.42
CA LEU A 502 0.36 39.28 -3.46
C LEU A 502 -0.13 40.63 -4.04
N ARG A 503 -0.22 40.75 -5.38
CA ARG A 503 -0.78 41.92 -6.08
C ARG A 503 -2.20 41.69 -6.61
N GLN A 504 -2.85 40.59 -6.20
CA GLN A 504 -4.21 40.23 -6.63
C GLN A 504 -5.24 40.43 -5.50
N ASP A 505 -4.91 41.27 -4.51
CA ASP A 505 -5.76 41.57 -3.34
C ASP A 505 -6.25 40.28 -2.64
N PRO A 506 -5.37 39.34 -2.26
CA PRO A 506 -5.80 38.09 -1.64
C PRO A 506 -6.00 38.27 -0.14
N ASP A 507 -7.11 37.72 0.39
CA ASP A 507 -7.28 37.57 1.85
C ASP A 507 -6.65 36.25 2.34
N VAL A 508 -6.74 35.20 1.50
CA VAL A 508 -6.21 33.87 1.79
C VAL A 508 -5.35 33.38 0.62
N ILE A 509 -4.15 32.96 0.98
CA ILE A 509 -3.18 32.38 0.04
C ILE A 509 -2.98 30.92 0.39
N MET A 510 -3.04 30.01 -0.59
CA MET A 510 -2.60 28.64 -0.39
C MET A 510 -1.44 28.33 -1.33
N VAL A 511 -0.33 27.88 -0.76
CA VAL A 511 0.83 27.36 -1.47
C VAL A 511 0.81 25.83 -1.31
N GLY A 512 0.66 25.09 -2.41
CA GLY A 512 0.49 23.63 -2.37
C GLY A 512 1.58 22.95 -1.54
N GLU A 513 2.83 23.35 -1.74
CA GLU A 513 3.96 22.95 -0.89
C GLU A 513 5.11 23.96 -0.94
N VAL A 514 5.89 23.99 0.13
CA VAL A 514 7.12 24.81 0.23
C VAL A 514 8.32 23.89 0.16
N ARG A 515 9.14 24.06 -0.90
CA ARG A 515 10.33 23.22 -1.17
C ARG A 515 11.64 23.98 -1.03
N ASP A 516 11.62 25.27 -1.30
CA ASP A 516 12.80 26.13 -1.41
C ASP A 516 12.69 27.36 -0.49
N GLU A 517 13.85 28.00 -0.29
CA GLU A 517 14.02 29.17 0.58
C GLU A 517 13.15 30.35 0.14
N ASP A 518 13.19 30.72 -1.15
CA ASP A 518 12.46 31.89 -1.67
C ASP A 518 10.95 31.75 -1.43
N THR A 519 10.39 30.58 -1.75
CA THR A 519 8.97 30.31 -1.52
C THR A 519 8.63 30.34 -0.03
N ALA A 520 9.51 29.80 0.84
CA ALA A 520 9.30 29.79 2.29
C ALA A 520 9.26 31.19 2.85
N GLN A 521 10.23 32.01 2.50
CA GLN A 521 10.38 33.37 3.00
C GLN A 521 9.20 34.25 2.58
N ILE A 522 8.89 34.31 1.27
CA ILE A 522 7.79 35.12 0.74
C ILE A 522 6.44 34.70 1.36
N ALA A 523 6.19 33.39 1.49
CA ALA A 523 4.96 32.87 2.05
C ALA A 523 4.78 33.26 3.53
N LEU A 524 5.84 33.13 4.35
CA LEU A 524 5.77 33.48 5.77
C LEU A 524 5.71 35.01 5.99
N GLU A 525 6.39 35.81 5.16
CA GLU A 525 6.28 37.27 5.17
C GLU A 525 4.85 37.71 4.83
N ALA A 526 4.22 37.09 3.83
CA ALA A 526 2.83 37.34 3.51
C ALA A 526 1.91 37.04 4.70
N ALA A 527 2.15 35.93 5.41
CA ALA A 527 1.38 35.57 6.60
C ALA A 527 1.58 36.55 7.76
N MET A 528 2.72 37.22 7.85
CA MET A 528 3.00 38.23 8.85
C MET A 528 2.38 39.60 8.49
N THR A 529 2.24 39.89 7.19
CA THR A 529 1.80 41.20 6.67
C THR A 529 0.31 41.31 6.36
N GLY A 530 -0.52 40.39 6.87
CA GLY A 530 -1.98 40.54 6.82
C GLY A 530 -2.75 39.46 6.05
N HIS A 531 -2.05 38.46 5.50
CA HIS A 531 -2.69 37.38 4.73
C HIS A 531 -2.81 36.10 5.56
N LEU A 532 -3.88 35.35 5.37
CA LEU A 532 -4.02 34.01 5.93
C LEU A 532 -3.38 32.98 4.96
N LEU A 533 -2.28 32.40 5.38
CA LEU A 533 -1.52 31.42 4.58
C LEU A 533 -1.88 30.00 4.95
N PHE A 534 -2.17 29.16 3.95
CA PHE A 534 -2.23 27.72 4.06
C PHE A 534 -1.15 27.09 3.20
N THR A 535 -0.37 26.15 3.77
CA THR A 535 0.67 25.46 2.98
C THR A 535 0.97 24.08 3.52
N SER A 536 1.74 23.31 2.74
CA SER A 536 2.25 22.02 3.19
C SER A 536 3.78 21.94 3.18
N LEU A 537 4.29 21.05 4.06
CA LEU A 537 5.69 20.71 4.19
C LEU A 537 5.87 19.20 4.40
N HIS A 538 7.09 18.72 4.17
CA HIS A 538 7.49 17.37 4.57
C HIS A 538 8.21 17.43 5.92
N ALA A 539 7.52 16.99 6.97
CA ALA A 539 8.08 16.80 8.32
C ALA A 539 7.36 15.64 9.01
N ASN A 540 8.03 14.99 9.97
CA ASN A 540 7.53 13.79 10.66
C ASN A 540 6.83 14.10 11.98
N ASN A 541 7.09 15.28 12.59
CA ASN A 541 6.50 15.79 13.82
C ASN A 541 6.39 17.32 13.77
N ALA A 542 5.68 17.91 14.71
CA ALA A 542 5.34 19.34 14.70
C ALA A 542 6.57 20.24 14.87
N VAL A 543 7.48 19.91 15.78
CA VAL A 543 8.73 20.68 15.96
C VAL A 543 9.67 20.52 14.76
N GLY A 544 9.59 19.40 14.04
CA GLY A 544 10.32 19.18 12.78
C GLY A 544 9.91 20.14 11.67
N VAL A 545 8.70 20.71 11.71
CA VAL A 545 8.29 21.78 10.79
C VAL A 545 9.11 23.05 11.07
N ILE A 546 9.31 23.39 12.33
CA ILE A 546 10.15 24.52 12.74
C ILE A 546 11.58 24.31 12.24
N GLN A 547 12.14 23.13 12.49
CA GLN A 547 13.48 22.76 11.97
C GLN A 547 13.57 22.86 10.44
N ARG A 548 12.54 22.40 9.75
CA ARG A 548 12.52 22.45 8.28
C ARG A 548 12.51 23.88 7.75
N LEU A 549 11.76 24.78 8.37
CA LEU A 549 11.74 26.19 8.03
C LEU A 549 13.10 26.87 8.32
N GLN A 550 13.73 26.53 9.44
CA GLN A 550 15.10 27.00 9.74
C GLN A 550 16.10 26.51 8.68
N ASN A 551 16.00 25.26 8.24
CA ASN A 551 16.83 24.70 7.17
C ASN A 551 16.57 25.34 5.80
N LEU A 552 15.41 26.00 5.62
CA LEU A 552 15.08 26.86 4.48
C LEU A 552 15.43 28.33 4.77
N ASN A 553 16.39 28.59 5.67
CA ASN A 553 16.92 29.91 6.04
C ASN A 553 15.88 30.91 6.55
N CYS A 554 14.69 30.45 6.97
CA CYS A 554 13.72 31.31 7.63
C CYS A 554 14.21 31.69 9.04
N SER A 555 14.25 32.98 9.36
CA SER A 555 14.65 33.44 10.70
C SER A 555 13.68 32.98 11.78
N ARG A 556 14.17 32.76 13.02
CA ARG A 556 13.33 32.41 14.17
C ARG A 556 12.22 33.43 14.41
N ALA A 557 12.52 34.71 14.22
CA ALA A 557 11.55 35.78 14.35
C ALA A 557 10.41 35.62 13.33
N LEU A 558 10.75 35.37 12.06
CA LEU A 558 9.76 35.15 11.01
C LEU A 558 8.88 33.93 11.32
N ILE A 559 9.50 32.81 11.71
CA ILE A 559 8.78 31.58 12.10
C ILE A 559 7.85 31.82 13.28
N ALA A 560 8.38 32.42 14.38
CA ALA A 560 7.61 32.64 15.60
C ALA A 560 6.42 33.59 15.39
N GLN A 561 6.55 34.62 14.54
CA GLN A 561 5.53 35.63 14.30
C GLN A 561 4.47 35.18 13.27
N SER A 562 4.89 34.47 12.21
CA SER A 562 3.98 34.07 11.12
C SER A 562 3.16 32.83 11.45
N LEU A 563 3.73 31.81 12.14
CA LEU A 563 3.03 30.56 12.40
C LEU A 563 1.84 30.75 13.37
N GLY A 564 0.71 30.14 13.01
CA GLY A 564 -0.49 30.05 13.85
C GLY A 564 -0.78 28.63 14.32
N LEU A 565 -0.66 27.67 13.42
CA LEU A 565 -0.96 26.25 13.65
C LEU A 565 -0.07 25.36 12.80
N VAL A 566 0.46 24.31 13.38
CA VAL A 566 1.14 23.22 12.68
C VAL A 566 0.33 21.95 12.90
N VAL A 567 0.02 21.24 11.81
CA VAL A 567 -0.68 19.96 11.83
C VAL A 567 0.18 18.93 11.10
N VAL A 568 0.61 17.90 11.80
CA VAL A 568 1.30 16.76 11.17
C VAL A 568 0.32 15.62 11.03
N GLN A 569 0.27 15.02 9.84
CA GLN A 569 -0.77 14.07 9.45
C GLN A 569 -0.19 12.75 8.95
N ARG A 570 -0.74 11.65 9.45
CA ARG A 570 -0.54 10.28 8.96
C ARG A 570 -1.90 9.65 8.68
N LEU A 571 -1.95 8.68 7.77
CA LEU A 571 -3.17 7.93 7.49
C LEU A 571 -3.05 6.50 8.03
N ALA A 572 -4.08 6.07 8.75
CA ALA A 572 -4.29 4.71 9.21
C ALA A 572 -5.52 4.09 8.54
N ARG A 573 -5.65 2.76 8.57
CA ARG A 573 -6.87 2.07 8.14
C ARG A 573 -7.96 2.30 9.17
N LYS A 574 -9.13 2.78 8.72
CA LYS A 574 -10.30 2.99 9.56
C LYS A 574 -11.01 1.66 9.79
N LEU A 575 -11.37 1.37 11.03
CA LEU A 575 -12.19 0.19 11.34
C LEU A 575 -13.54 0.22 10.63
N CYS A 576 -13.99 -0.95 10.21
CA CYS A 576 -15.33 -1.14 9.66
C CYS A 576 -16.37 -0.99 10.77
N ALA A 577 -17.29 -0.05 10.61
CA ALA A 577 -18.32 0.23 11.60
C ALA A 577 -19.31 -0.94 11.81
N LYS A 578 -19.44 -1.85 10.81
CA LYS A 578 -20.41 -2.97 10.88
C LYS A 578 -19.86 -4.21 11.56
N CYS A 579 -18.55 -4.44 11.57
CA CYS A 579 -17.98 -5.67 12.10
C CYS A 579 -16.86 -5.46 13.12
N SER A 580 -16.60 -4.20 13.54
CA SER A 580 -15.66 -3.98 14.64
C SER A 580 -16.16 -4.60 15.92
N ALA A 581 -15.26 -5.24 16.66
CA ALA A 581 -15.50 -5.78 18.00
C ALA A 581 -14.49 -5.16 18.97
N THR A 582 -14.65 -5.44 20.26
CA THR A 582 -13.67 -5.06 21.27
C THR A 582 -13.19 -6.31 22.00
N GLU A 583 -11.90 -6.37 22.32
CA GLU A 583 -11.30 -7.45 23.11
C GLU A 583 -10.18 -6.90 23.98
N ILE A 584 -9.81 -7.64 25.01
CA ILE A 584 -8.61 -7.36 25.80
C ILE A 584 -7.41 -7.82 24.96
N PRO A 585 -6.49 -6.91 24.58
CA PRO A 585 -5.34 -7.28 23.75
C PRO A 585 -4.44 -8.31 24.44
N PRO A 586 -3.74 -9.16 23.67
CA PRO A 586 -2.72 -10.04 24.23
C PRO A 586 -1.64 -9.27 25.01
N PRO A 587 -1.01 -9.86 26.05
CA PRO A 587 -0.03 -9.19 26.91
C PRO A 587 1.09 -8.48 26.12
N ILE A 588 1.64 -9.11 25.10
CA ILE A 588 2.71 -8.54 24.24
C ILE A 588 2.23 -7.25 23.55
N LEU A 589 1.01 -7.21 23.09
CA LEU A 589 0.44 -6.03 22.45
C LEU A 589 0.16 -4.93 23.48
N LEU A 590 -0.34 -5.30 24.68
CA LEU A 590 -0.54 -4.38 25.79
C LEU A 590 0.79 -3.74 26.25
N ASP A 591 1.86 -4.53 26.36
CA ASP A 591 3.19 -4.03 26.71
C ASP A 591 3.71 -3.02 25.67
N SER A 592 3.49 -3.32 24.37
CA SER A 592 3.85 -2.42 23.27
C SER A 592 3.05 -1.11 23.30
N LEU A 593 1.75 -1.19 23.60
CA LEU A 593 0.88 -0.02 23.72
C LEU A 593 1.27 0.84 24.95
N HIS A 594 1.54 0.17 26.06
CA HIS A 594 1.98 0.85 27.30
C HIS A 594 3.31 1.58 27.09
N ALA A 595 4.30 0.92 26.48
CA ALA A 595 5.60 1.52 26.19
C ALA A 595 5.50 2.79 25.33
N ARG A 596 4.45 2.92 24.50
CA ARG A 596 4.16 4.11 23.67
C ARG A 596 3.16 5.09 24.30
N GLY A 597 2.68 4.82 25.52
CA GLY A 597 1.69 5.64 26.22
C GLY A 597 0.32 5.66 25.54
N LEU A 598 -0.06 4.55 24.86
CA LEU A 598 -1.33 4.38 24.17
C LEU A 598 -2.38 3.63 25.01
N ALA A 599 -1.96 2.89 26.02
CA ALA A 599 -2.83 2.17 26.96
C ALA A 599 -2.20 2.12 28.34
N ASP A 600 -3.03 1.98 29.38
CA ASP A 600 -2.59 1.75 30.74
C ASP A 600 -2.41 0.24 30.97
N ARG A 601 -1.24 -0.17 31.47
CA ARG A 601 -0.95 -1.55 31.82
C ARG A 601 -1.69 -2.00 33.09
N ALA A 602 -1.89 -1.08 34.03
CA ALA A 602 -2.51 -1.38 35.31
C ALA A 602 -4.04 -1.55 35.23
N ALA A 603 -4.65 -0.98 34.19
CA ALA A 603 -6.10 -1.05 33.96
C ALA A 603 -6.39 -1.44 32.51
N PRO A 604 -6.18 -2.70 32.10
CA PRO A 604 -6.45 -3.14 30.73
C PRO A 604 -7.96 -3.02 30.43
N VAL A 605 -8.28 -2.22 29.40
CA VAL A 605 -9.65 -2.07 28.89
C VAL A 605 -9.80 -2.80 27.56
N PRO A 606 -11.00 -3.28 27.21
CA PRO A 606 -11.25 -3.82 25.88
C PRO A 606 -10.95 -2.77 24.82
N LEU A 607 -10.11 -3.10 23.84
CA LEU A 607 -9.71 -2.25 22.74
C LEU A 607 -10.30 -2.75 21.41
N PRO A 608 -10.45 -1.86 20.42
CA PRO A 608 -11.06 -2.20 19.14
C PRO A 608 -10.28 -3.26 18.36
N ARG A 609 -11.00 -4.22 17.78
CA ARG A 609 -10.47 -5.28 16.92
C ARG A 609 -11.17 -5.31 15.57
N ALA A 610 -10.41 -5.53 14.50
CA ALA A 610 -10.92 -5.80 13.17
C ALA A 610 -11.39 -7.28 13.09
N VAL A 611 -12.62 -7.51 12.63
CA VAL A 611 -13.19 -8.86 12.48
C VAL A 611 -13.24 -9.28 11.02
N GLY A 612 -13.98 -8.54 10.21
CA GLY A 612 -14.25 -8.83 8.80
C GLY A 612 -15.74 -9.12 8.56
N CYS A 613 -16.29 -8.59 7.46
CA CYS A 613 -17.65 -8.86 6.99
C CYS A 613 -17.72 -8.66 5.48
N ALA A 614 -18.84 -9.01 4.88
CA ALA A 614 -19.04 -8.85 3.43
C ALA A 614 -18.88 -7.40 2.95
N GLU A 615 -19.27 -6.41 3.75
CA GLU A 615 -19.17 -4.99 3.39
C GLU A 615 -17.73 -4.47 3.34
N CYS A 616 -16.86 -4.96 4.20
CA CYS A 616 -15.44 -4.61 4.19
C CYS A 616 -14.57 -5.64 3.44
N ASN A 617 -15.17 -6.53 2.66
CA ASN A 617 -14.49 -7.63 1.95
C ASN A 617 -13.59 -8.46 2.89
N GLN A 618 -14.12 -8.84 4.05
CA GLN A 618 -13.47 -9.63 5.10
C GLN A 618 -12.19 -9.02 5.69
N THR A 619 -11.88 -7.76 5.39
CA THR A 619 -10.66 -7.09 5.88
C THR A 619 -10.79 -6.54 7.30
N GLY A 620 -12.00 -6.28 7.77
CA GLY A 620 -12.28 -5.58 9.03
C GLY A 620 -12.06 -4.07 8.97
N TYR A 621 -11.66 -3.51 7.80
CA TYR A 621 -11.38 -2.09 7.62
C TYR A 621 -12.21 -1.49 6.49
N SER A 622 -12.57 -0.20 6.62
CA SER A 622 -13.34 0.55 5.62
C SER A 622 -12.80 1.97 5.46
N GLY A 623 -11.97 2.15 4.43
CA GLY A 623 -11.33 3.43 4.12
C GLY A 623 -10.13 3.76 5.03
N ARG A 624 -9.75 5.05 5.05
CA ARG A 624 -8.63 5.59 5.82
C ARG A 624 -9.08 6.71 6.73
N ILE A 625 -8.38 6.88 7.86
CA ILE A 625 -8.60 7.91 8.86
C ILE A 625 -7.30 8.66 9.13
N ALA A 626 -7.39 9.98 9.35
CA ALA A 626 -6.23 10.78 9.71
C ALA A 626 -5.91 10.61 11.21
N VAL A 627 -4.65 10.40 11.52
CA VAL A 627 -4.07 10.51 12.86
C VAL A 627 -3.21 11.76 12.84
N LEU A 628 -3.42 12.65 13.81
CA LEU A 628 -2.87 14.00 13.78
C LEU A 628 -1.98 14.27 14.99
N GLU A 629 -0.95 15.06 14.77
CA GLU A 629 -0.23 15.78 15.79
C GLU A 629 -0.40 17.28 15.53
N ILE A 630 -0.74 18.06 16.54
CA ILE A 630 -1.13 19.46 16.37
C ILE A 630 -0.41 20.33 17.38
N LEU A 631 0.36 21.31 16.87
CA LEU A 631 1.02 22.33 17.69
C LEU A 631 0.37 23.69 17.44
N GLN A 632 -0.22 24.24 18.50
CA GLN A 632 -0.71 25.62 18.52
C GLN A 632 0.43 26.57 18.88
N MET A 633 0.60 27.61 18.09
CA MET A 633 1.61 28.63 18.33
C MET A 633 1.12 29.62 19.40
N THR A 634 1.25 29.23 20.68
CA THR A 634 1.01 30.09 21.83
C THR A 634 2.17 31.08 22.05
N ASP A 635 1.96 32.13 22.82
CA ASP A 635 3.02 33.09 23.13
C ASP A 635 4.21 32.43 23.82
N GLN A 636 3.97 31.40 24.64
CA GLN A 636 5.02 30.61 25.27
C GLN A 636 5.87 29.85 24.21
N VAL A 637 5.24 29.19 23.26
CA VAL A 637 5.96 28.47 22.17
C VAL A 637 6.74 29.48 21.31
N ARG A 638 6.16 30.63 21.01
CA ARG A 638 6.84 31.72 20.27
C ARG A 638 8.08 32.22 21.03
N ALA A 639 7.96 32.46 22.33
CA ALA A 639 9.07 32.90 23.16
C ALA A 639 10.20 31.86 23.21
N GLN A 640 9.86 30.57 23.28
CA GLN A 640 10.84 29.48 23.26
C GLN A 640 11.60 29.40 21.92
N ILE A 641 10.90 29.56 20.77
CA ILE A 641 11.56 29.62 19.45
C ILE A 641 12.50 30.83 19.38
N MET A 642 12.06 32.00 19.85
CA MET A 642 12.88 33.21 19.86
C MET A 642 14.13 33.08 20.73
N ALA A 643 13.99 32.39 21.88
CA ALA A 643 15.08 32.13 22.81
C ALA A 643 16.02 30.98 22.41
N ASP A 644 15.81 30.38 21.26
CA ASP A 644 16.60 29.23 20.74
C ASP A 644 16.58 28.00 21.67
N VAL A 645 15.46 27.79 22.34
CA VAL A 645 15.27 26.57 23.15
C VAL A 645 15.38 25.33 22.25
N PRO A 646 16.08 24.27 22.68
CA PRO A 646 16.18 23.04 21.90
C PRO A 646 14.81 22.49 21.53
N LEU A 647 14.63 22.04 20.28
CA LEU A 647 13.33 21.59 19.75
C LEU A 647 12.71 20.45 20.57
N ALA A 648 13.53 19.54 21.10
CA ALA A 648 13.05 18.45 21.97
C ALA A 648 12.48 18.98 23.29
N GLU A 649 12.99 20.10 23.80
CA GLU A 649 12.48 20.77 25.00
C GLU A 649 11.20 21.55 24.69
N ILE A 650 11.13 22.23 23.53
CA ILE A 650 9.89 22.85 23.04
C ILE A 650 8.78 21.81 22.92
N ASP A 651 9.06 20.63 22.36
CA ASP A 651 8.10 19.53 22.22
C ASP A 651 7.53 19.12 23.59
N LYS A 652 8.41 18.89 24.56
CA LYS A 652 8.03 18.51 25.92
C LYS A 652 7.20 19.59 26.62
N LEU A 653 7.69 20.82 26.64
CA LEU A 653 7.02 21.96 27.29
C LEU A 653 5.66 22.26 26.63
N ALA A 654 5.55 22.19 25.31
CA ALA A 654 4.30 22.38 24.59
C ALA A 654 3.27 21.26 24.89
N ALA A 655 3.74 20.01 25.06
CA ALA A 655 2.88 18.90 25.46
C ALA A 655 2.37 19.06 26.89
N GLU A 656 3.24 19.46 27.83
CA GLU A 656 2.88 19.75 29.24
C GLU A 656 1.91 20.92 29.35
N ALA A 657 2.11 21.99 28.59
CA ALA A 657 1.23 23.16 28.54
C ALA A 657 -0.09 22.88 27.77
N GLY A 658 -0.22 21.74 27.10
CA GLY A 658 -1.41 21.38 26.32
C GLY A 658 -1.55 22.11 24.98
N SER A 659 -0.54 22.87 24.55
CA SER A 659 -0.45 23.48 23.22
C SER A 659 -0.04 22.50 22.12
N LEU A 660 0.56 21.36 22.48
CA LEU A 660 0.81 20.23 21.61
C LEU A 660 -0.17 19.09 21.92
N ILE A 661 -0.89 18.64 20.90
CA ILE A 661 -1.67 17.40 20.92
C ILE A 661 -0.82 16.36 20.18
N PRO A 662 -0.10 15.46 20.88
CA PRO A 662 0.78 14.50 20.22
C PRO A 662 -0.01 13.37 19.55
N PHE A 663 0.59 12.70 18.56
CA PHE A 663 0.00 11.54 17.85
C PHE A 663 -0.59 10.50 18.81
N LYS A 664 0.11 10.17 19.90
CA LYS A 664 -0.35 9.17 20.88
C LYS A 664 -1.71 9.53 21.49
N ARG A 665 -1.93 10.80 21.84
CA ARG A 665 -3.20 11.26 22.40
C ARG A 665 -4.32 11.18 21.36
N TYR A 666 -4.04 11.60 20.13
CA TYR A 666 -5.00 11.53 19.04
C TYR A 666 -5.36 10.09 18.70
N ALA A 667 -4.37 9.19 18.60
CA ALA A 667 -4.58 7.76 18.36
C ALA A 667 -5.41 7.10 19.49
N SER A 668 -5.10 7.40 20.76
CA SER A 668 -5.89 6.91 21.91
C SER A 668 -7.35 7.38 21.84
N TYR A 669 -7.58 8.64 21.44
CA TYR A 669 -8.94 9.14 21.22
C TYR A 669 -9.67 8.35 20.11
N LEU A 670 -9.01 8.07 18.99
CA LEU A 670 -9.61 7.28 17.90
C LEU A 670 -9.89 5.83 18.31
N MET A 671 -9.01 5.22 19.11
CA MET A 671 -9.24 3.88 19.67
C MET A 671 -10.47 3.87 20.60
N SER A 672 -10.60 4.87 21.50
CA SER A 672 -11.76 4.97 22.40
C SER A 672 -13.09 5.16 21.67
N ARG A 673 -13.06 5.59 20.41
CA ARG A 673 -14.24 5.73 19.53
C ARG A 673 -14.46 4.54 18.59
N ASN A 674 -13.73 3.44 18.77
CA ASN A 674 -13.78 2.26 17.88
C ASN A 674 -13.51 2.59 16.39
N LEU A 675 -12.62 3.54 16.12
CA LEU A 675 -12.27 3.97 14.77
C LEU A 675 -10.90 3.45 14.33
N LEU A 676 -10.02 3.12 15.28
CA LEU A 676 -8.63 2.71 15.05
C LEU A 676 -8.30 1.48 15.88
N THR A 677 -7.61 0.50 15.30
CA THR A 677 -7.11 -0.66 16.06
C THR A 677 -5.82 -0.33 16.81
N PRO A 678 -5.49 -1.07 17.89
CA PRO A 678 -4.19 -0.96 18.57
C PRO A 678 -2.99 -1.09 17.65
N THR A 679 -3.05 -2.04 16.71
CA THR A 679 -1.97 -2.27 15.73
C THR A 679 -1.76 -1.06 14.80
N GLU A 680 -2.85 -0.49 14.28
CA GLU A 680 -2.76 0.72 13.46
C GLU A 680 -2.28 1.93 14.27
N ALA A 681 -2.69 2.05 15.54
CA ALA A 681 -2.21 3.10 16.44
C ALA A 681 -0.69 3.00 16.64
N LEU A 682 -0.15 1.81 16.92
CA LEU A 682 1.30 1.59 17.05
C LEU A 682 2.07 1.98 15.78
N LEU A 683 1.56 1.61 14.61
CA LEU A 683 2.17 1.93 13.31
C LEU A 683 2.19 3.45 13.03
N THR A 684 1.20 4.18 13.53
CA THR A 684 1.10 5.63 13.29
C THR A 684 1.86 6.47 14.31
N VAL A 685 2.08 5.96 15.54
CA VAL A 685 2.81 6.66 16.61
C VAL A 685 4.31 6.32 16.59
N ALA A 686 4.71 5.33 15.79
CA ALA A 686 6.10 4.91 15.64
C ALA A 686 7.02 5.98 15.03
#